data_2c6229403894df2f298974c3acf317be
#
_entry.id   2c6229403894df2f298974c3acf317be
#
_cell.length_a   1.000
_cell.length_b   1.000
_cell.length_c   1.000
_cell.angle_alpha   90.00
_cell.angle_beta   90.00
_cell.angle_gamma   90.00
#
_symmetry.space_group_name_H-M   'P 1'
#
loop_
_entity.id
_entity.type
_entity.pdbx_description
1 polymer ?
#
loop_
_entity_poly.entity_id
_entity_poly.type
_entity_poly.pdbx_seq_one_letter_code
_entity_poly.pdbx_strand_id
1 'polypeptide(L)'
;MKNIITFTIPIAIVLSVISCTNDISEDSLKNNESKNILKVVPSSESGISFKNKVMEDVYRNSMFFDYFLNGAGVAVGDINNDGLPDIFFTGNDAFNELYLNKGNLKFEKILADYFNEDTWSTGANMVDINNDGYLDIYVCNGGLNTDDNMHRNKLYINQGNLTFKEEAEKYGLDDSGLSIHSSFFDYDQDGDLDLWLNNHVNFNGDIVALLKKQNSSDAERKKYRSRLYQNNNGKFVDVTEKAGVSRESASLGVITKDLNDDGFIDVYVSNDYDIPDYYFINNGDGTFSEQSKKYMGHTSFYSMGIDAEDINNDSEIDFVAVDMTPSDHVRNKTLMASMDVEKFNYLYNLQGLTPSYMYNTVQIGKGRGYFSEVGNFLGVSQTEWSWAPLLMDIDNDGLKDLYITNGYYRDTKDNDFKRRVEEYKIEHGVKWNKDVFDYLISIVASTPVKNKIFKNNISHFYDITASTSDLQGTFSNGAAYADFDNDGDLDLIINNVEQEATLLENTFGGNYLKVKLTNNNLPVYNSIIKITTKDGEQRSDYVFSKGYQSSVEQVVHFGLGDNQSIDKLTVIWPDNTYSEMKSVSANQLLTIDKTKIETKTYQRSNEVALFSESDLTKDISHKEMWFNDFDKEILLPHKYSDLGPALAVNDINNDGIDDIFLGGSNTSESQLLLSRKDGYSLTNNSALIQDKKYEDLGAHFFDANGDGIKDLYIASGGGGEIEEYQELTQDRLYLIDKDGNFTNASQNLPPIASSTKAIVSADFDQDGDFDLIIGGRNKPGAYPSSSKTYYLENNGGVFRDRSKKMFPDIDGMISDIEAIDFNNDEYLDVIVTSEWSAPFVLIYENGVFNYQDIEQLKDHSGWWQSVKVADLDNDGDQDIILGNMGLNNKFHPSQDKPLGVLASDFD
;
A
#
# COMPACT_ATOMS: atom_id res chain seq x y z
N MET A 1 -7.48 -3.82 53.20
CA MET A 1 -7.95 -2.88 52.22
C MET A 1 -6.94 -2.90 51.09
N LYS A 2 -7.17 -3.75 50.11
CA LYS A 2 -6.37 -3.85 48.89
C LYS A 2 -7.25 -3.24 47.77
N ASN A 3 -6.83 -2.13 47.19
CA ASN A 3 -7.46 -1.59 46.01
C ASN A 3 -7.04 -2.44 44.80
N ILE A 4 -7.98 -3.19 44.29
CA ILE A 4 -7.87 -3.83 42.97
C ILE A 4 -8.30 -2.75 41.99
N ILE A 5 -7.36 -2.25 41.20
CA ILE A 5 -7.63 -1.41 40.03
C ILE A 5 -7.91 -2.40 38.90
N THR A 6 -9.18 -2.51 38.58
CA THR A 6 -9.63 -3.26 37.40
C THR A 6 -9.36 -2.42 36.16
N PHE A 7 -8.39 -2.80 35.35
CA PHE A 7 -8.25 -2.28 33.99
C PHE A 7 -9.24 -3.04 33.12
N THR A 8 -10.37 -2.43 32.81
CA THR A 8 -11.22 -2.86 31.73
C THR A 8 -10.63 -2.32 30.42
N ILE A 9 -9.82 -3.13 29.74
CA ILE A 9 -9.51 -2.94 28.31
C ILE A 9 -10.82 -3.28 27.57
N PRO A 10 -11.31 -2.43 26.66
CA PRO A 10 -12.49 -2.79 25.86
C PRO A 10 -12.07 -3.82 24.78
N ILE A 11 -12.03 -5.10 25.16
CA ILE A 11 -11.94 -6.26 24.25
C ILE A 11 -13.24 -6.46 23.45
N ALA A 12 -14.23 -5.59 23.64
CA ALA A 12 -15.51 -5.63 22.93
C ALA A 12 -15.42 -5.33 21.40
N ILE A 13 -14.23 -5.03 20.85
CA ILE A 13 -14.09 -4.70 19.43
C ILE A 13 -13.76 -5.93 18.58
N VAL A 14 -13.25 -6.99 19.14
CA VAL A 14 -12.85 -8.19 18.35
C VAL A 14 -14.00 -9.20 18.23
N LEU A 15 -14.94 -9.24 19.18
CA LEU A 15 -16.12 -10.12 19.13
C LEU A 15 -17.31 -9.57 18.34
N SER A 16 -17.30 -8.27 17.96
CA SER A 16 -18.36 -7.68 17.14
C SER A 16 -18.18 -7.87 15.63
N VAL A 17 -17.02 -8.38 15.18
CA VAL A 17 -16.77 -8.61 13.74
C VAL A 17 -17.44 -9.90 13.24
N ILE A 18 -17.82 -10.83 14.12
CA ILE A 18 -18.52 -12.06 13.71
C ILE A 18 -20.06 -11.90 13.71
N SER A 19 -20.62 -10.84 14.31
CA SER A 19 -22.07 -10.67 14.41
C SER A 19 -22.66 -9.49 13.64
N CYS A 20 -21.89 -8.80 12.84
CA CYS A 20 -22.35 -7.74 11.94
C CYS A 20 -22.17 -8.11 10.46
N THR A 21 -22.59 -9.29 10.05
CA THR A 21 -23.12 -9.48 8.72
C THR A 21 -24.60 -9.10 8.75
N ASN A 22 -24.91 -7.83 8.97
CA ASN A 22 -25.97 -7.26 8.20
C ASN A 22 -25.39 -7.14 6.80
N ASP A 23 -25.56 -8.20 6.01
CA ASP A 23 -25.52 -8.12 4.58
C ASP A 23 -26.41 -6.93 4.19
N ILE A 24 -25.77 -5.77 3.95
CA ILE A 24 -26.31 -4.83 2.97
C ILE A 24 -26.16 -5.63 1.70
N SER A 25 -27.18 -6.41 1.35
CA SER A 25 -27.18 -7.22 0.15
C SER A 25 -26.82 -6.28 -1.01
N GLU A 26 -25.97 -6.74 -1.96
CA GLU A 26 -25.78 -6.03 -3.24
C GLU A 26 -27.11 -5.55 -3.83
N ASP A 27 -28.21 -6.23 -3.52
CA ASP A 27 -29.58 -5.86 -3.90
C ASP A 27 -30.10 -4.59 -3.21
N SER A 28 -29.64 -4.20 -2.02
CA SER A 28 -30.05 -2.93 -1.40
C SER A 28 -29.30 -1.74 -1.99
N LEU A 29 -28.08 -1.94 -2.46
CA LEU A 29 -27.32 -0.95 -3.25
C LEU A 29 -27.87 -0.84 -4.68
N LYS A 30 -28.25 -1.97 -5.31
CA LYS A 30 -28.91 -2.00 -6.63
C LYS A 30 -30.29 -1.31 -6.64
N ASN A 31 -30.99 -1.22 -5.54
CA ASN A 31 -32.26 -0.50 -5.44
C ASN A 31 -32.10 1.04 -5.36
N ASN A 32 -30.88 1.56 -5.09
CA ASN A 32 -30.55 2.98 -5.25
C ASN A 32 -30.00 3.34 -6.65
N GLU A 33 -29.86 2.37 -7.57
CA GLU A 33 -29.38 2.55 -8.95
C GLU A 33 -30.17 3.54 -9.82
N SER A 34 -31.16 4.25 -9.31
CA SER A 34 -31.98 5.18 -10.11
C SER A 34 -31.62 6.66 -9.96
N LYS A 35 -30.65 7.04 -9.14
CA LYS A 35 -30.14 8.42 -9.07
C LYS A 35 -28.76 8.49 -9.69
N ASN A 36 -28.64 9.24 -10.78
CA ASN A 36 -27.34 9.67 -11.31
C ASN A 36 -26.71 10.63 -10.29
N ILE A 37 -25.75 10.14 -9.50
CA ILE A 37 -25.08 10.91 -8.43
C ILE A 37 -24.22 12.02 -9.06
N LEU A 38 -23.44 11.69 -10.08
CA LEU A 38 -22.63 12.64 -10.84
C LEU A 38 -23.15 12.78 -12.27
N LYS A 39 -23.30 14.00 -12.73
CA LYS A 39 -23.83 14.33 -14.04
C LYS A 39 -22.83 15.14 -14.85
N VAL A 40 -22.57 14.71 -16.08
CA VAL A 40 -21.73 15.48 -17.03
C VAL A 40 -22.42 16.79 -17.39
N VAL A 41 -21.74 17.92 -17.17
CA VAL A 41 -22.16 19.25 -17.65
C VAL A 41 -21.51 19.50 -18.99
N PRO A 42 -22.28 19.57 -20.10
CA PRO A 42 -21.74 19.78 -21.43
C PRO A 42 -20.96 21.11 -21.55
N SER A 43 -19.92 21.14 -22.37
CA SER A 43 -19.15 22.37 -22.66
C SER A 43 -20.01 23.52 -23.21
N SER A 44 -21.10 23.20 -23.91
CA SER A 44 -22.08 24.18 -24.39
C SER A 44 -22.88 24.84 -23.26
N GLU A 45 -22.96 24.24 -22.10
CA GLU A 45 -23.65 24.76 -20.92
C GLU A 45 -22.66 25.38 -19.91
N SER A 46 -21.54 24.69 -19.64
CA SER A 46 -20.50 25.17 -18.72
C SER A 46 -19.63 26.29 -19.31
N GLY A 47 -19.45 26.34 -20.63
CA GLY A 47 -18.50 27.23 -21.28
C GLY A 47 -17.04 26.74 -21.26
N ILE A 48 -16.75 25.59 -20.63
CA ILE A 48 -15.42 24.99 -20.58
C ILE A 48 -15.18 24.20 -21.86
N SER A 49 -14.24 24.67 -22.70
CA SER A 49 -13.91 24.03 -23.98
C SER A 49 -12.42 23.66 -24.07
N PHE A 50 -11.72 23.63 -22.95
CA PHE A 50 -10.31 23.25 -22.89
C PHE A 50 -10.12 21.83 -23.43
N LYS A 51 -9.06 21.64 -24.19
CA LYS A 51 -8.65 20.35 -24.71
C LYS A 51 -7.14 20.24 -24.67
N ASN A 52 -6.62 19.32 -23.87
CA ASN A 52 -5.18 19.03 -23.86
C ASN A 52 -4.81 18.25 -25.13
N LYS A 53 -4.33 18.96 -26.15
CA LYS A 53 -3.86 18.37 -27.40
C LYS A 53 -2.42 17.91 -27.26
N VAL A 54 -2.11 16.76 -27.87
CA VAL A 54 -0.75 16.21 -27.93
C VAL A 54 -0.45 15.75 -29.35
N MET A 55 0.48 16.44 -30.00
CA MET A 55 0.84 16.16 -31.39
C MET A 55 2.08 15.28 -31.49
N GLU A 56 1.86 14.02 -31.88
CA GLU A 56 2.94 13.09 -32.14
C GLU A 56 3.56 13.30 -33.53
N ASP A 57 4.88 13.24 -33.63
CA ASP A 57 5.62 13.24 -34.90
C ASP A 57 6.76 12.18 -34.85
N VAL A 58 7.54 12.09 -35.92
CA VAL A 58 8.61 11.09 -36.10
C VAL A 58 9.63 11.11 -34.96
N TYR A 59 9.84 12.25 -34.30
CA TYR A 59 10.86 12.43 -33.25
C TYR A 59 10.28 12.75 -31.88
N ARG A 60 9.03 13.24 -31.83
CA ARG A 60 8.28 13.56 -30.59
C ARG A 60 7.08 12.66 -30.51
N ASN A 61 7.19 11.57 -29.79
CA ASN A 61 6.10 10.58 -29.63
C ASN A 61 6.34 9.66 -28.43
N SER A 62 5.30 8.91 -28.07
CA SER A 62 5.27 7.97 -26.95
C SER A 62 6.19 6.75 -27.07
N MET A 63 6.77 6.48 -28.27
CA MET A 63 7.72 5.38 -28.48
C MET A 63 9.16 5.76 -28.12
N PHE A 64 9.43 7.07 -28.07
CA PHE A 64 10.75 7.60 -27.67
C PHE A 64 10.79 8.15 -26.26
N PHE A 65 9.66 8.58 -25.74
CA PHE A 65 9.55 9.15 -24.42
C PHE A 65 8.27 8.65 -23.75
N ASP A 66 8.40 7.77 -22.76
CA ASP A 66 7.27 7.11 -22.12
C ASP A 66 6.31 8.10 -21.46
N TYR A 67 6.78 9.27 -21.01
CA TYR A 67 5.95 10.31 -20.40
C TYR A 67 5.29 11.29 -21.39
N PHE A 68 5.39 11.01 -22.70
CA PHE A 68 4.85 11.89 -23.73
C PHE A 68 3.32 12.03 -23.68
N LEU A 69 2.62 11.02 -23.20
CA LEU A 69 1.15 10.96 -23.13
C LEU A 69 0.60 10.96 -21.69
N ASN A 70 1.42 11.38 -20.72
CA ASN A 70 1.01 11.39 -19.29
C ASN A 70 0.02 12.52 -18.96
N GLY A 71 -0.31 13.37 -19.94
CA GLY A 71 -1.28 14.44 -19.77
C GLY A 71 -0.79 15.59 -18.91
N ALA A 72 -1.74 16.33 -18.34
CA ALA A 72 -1.50 17.55 -17.60
C ALA A 72 -2.51 17.73 -16.46
N GLY A 73 -2.26 18.69 -15.56
CA GLY A 73 -3.03 18.93 -14.37
C GLY A 73 -4.14 19.96 -14.50
N VAL A 74 -4.79 20.23 -13.38
CA VAL A 74 -5.77 21.29 -13.19
C VAL A 74 -5.63 21.88 -11.79
N ALA A 75 -5.66 23.19 -11.65
CA ALA A 75 -5.67 23.89 -10.36
C ALA A 75 -6.99 24.61 -10.16
N VAL A 76 -7.52 24.55 -8.95
CA VAL A 76 -8.80 25.19 -8.57
C VAL A 76 -8.59 26.13 -7.40
N GLY A 77 -9.18 27.32 -7.47
CA GLY A 77 -9.14 28.30 -6.41
C GLY A 77 -9.86 29.60 -6.78
N ASP A 78 -10.28 30.38 -5.79
CA ASP A 78 -10.91 31.69 -5.97
C ASP A 78 -9.84 32.75 -6.31
N ILE A 79 -9.50 32.90 -7.62
CA ILE A 79 -8.39 33.72 -8.10
C ILE A 79 -8.69 35.21 -8.05
N ASN A 80 -9.96 35.58 -7.94
CA ASN A 80 -10.44 36.97 -7.98
C ASN A 80 -11.08 37.43 -6.67
N ASN A 81 -11.15 36.54 -5.66
CA ASN A 81 -11.77 36.75 -4.35
C ASN A 81 -13.28 37.08 -4.42
N ASP A 82 -14.03 36.50 -5.37
CA ASP A 82 -15.48 36.69 -5.48
C ASP A 82 -16.30 35.61 -4.76
N GLY A 83 -15.64 34.60 -4.19
CA GLY A 83 -16.23 33.49 -3.45
C GLY A 83 -16.68 32.32 -4.32
N LEU A 84 -16.28 32.28 -5.58
CA LEU A 84 -16.52 31.17 -6.50
C LEU A 84 -15.18 30.54 -6.93
N PRO A 85 -15.02 29.22 -6.87
CA PRO A 85 -13.79 28.57 -7.31
C PRO A 85 -13.61 28.67 -8.83
N ASP A 86 -12.45 29.18 -9.27
CA ASP A 86 -12.02 29.32 -10.65
C ASP A 86 -11.14 28.11 -11.05
N ILE A 87 -10.94 27.90 -12.37
CA ILE A 87 -10.23 26.74 -12.90
C ILE A 87 -9.07 27.17 -13.79
N PHE A 88 -7.86 26.62 -13.54
CA PHE A 88 -6.72 26.78 -14.42
C PHE A 88 -6.27 25.41 -14.93
N PHE A 89 -6.27 25.22 -16.27
CA PHE A 89 -5.79 24.03 -16.95
C PHE A 89 -4.36 24.23 -17.45
N THR A 90 -3.53 23.21 -17.26
CA THR A 90 -2.24 23.10 -17.95
C THR A 90 -2.39 22.23 -19.20
N GLY A 91 -1.57 22.52 -20.23
CA GLY A 91 -1.58 21.81 -21.51
C GLY A 91 -0.19 21.41 -21.97
N ASN A 92 -0.09 20.24 -22.62
CA ASN A 92 1.18 19.73 -23.16
C ASN A 92 1.56 20.44 -24.48
N ASP A 93 0.86 20.18 -25.58
CA ASP A 93 0.97 20.94 -26.84
C ASP A 93 -0.21 21.94 -26.98
N ALA A 94 -0.89 22.27 -25.90
CA ALA A 94 -1.94 23.26 -25.83
C ALA A 94 -1.52 24.39 -24.87
N PHE A 95 -1.99 25.61 -25.12
CA PHE A 95 -1.77 26.71 -24.19
C PHE A 95 -2.52 26.46 -22.88
N ASN A 96 -1.98 26.93 -21.78
CA ASN A 96 -2.66 26.93 -20.50
C ASN A 96 -3.87 27.89 -20.54
N GLU A 97 -4.96 27.56 -19.84
CA GLU A 97 -6.20 28.33 -19.89
C GLU A 97 -6.76 28.56 -18.48
N LEU A 98 -7.17 29.81 -18.22
CA LEU A 98 -7.88 30.22 -17.00
C LEU A 98 -9.36 30.45 -17.31
N TYR A 99 -10.24 29.85 -16.53
CA TYR A 99 -11.70 29.99 -16.59
C TYR A 99 -12.23 30.57 -15.29
N LEU A 100 -12.91 31.71 -15.36
CA LEU A 100 -13.59 32.30 -14.22
C LEU A 100 -14.99 31.72 -14.04
N ASN A 101 -15.30 31.34 -12.83
CA ASN A 101 -16.63 30.88 -12.44
C ASN A 101 -17.61 32.08 -12.40
N LYS A 102 -18.79 31.90 -13.00
CA LYS A 102 -19.88 32.90 -13.03
C LYS A 102 -21.10 32.44 -12.25
N GLY A 103 -20.93 31.38 -11.45
CA GLY A 103 -22.01 30.73 -10.72
C GLY A 103 -22.87 29.79 -11.59
N ASN A 104 -23.59 28.87 -10.94
CA ASN A 104 -24.43 27.86 -11.59
C ASN A 104 -23.66 27.05 -12.65
N LEU A 105 -22.45 26.59 -12.35
CA LEU A 105 -21.56 25.79 -13.19
C LEU A 105 -21.25 26.41 -14.56
N LYS A 106 -21.25 27.76 -14.67
CA LYS A 106 -20.90 28.50 -15.87
C LYS A 106 -19.58 29.20 -15.74
N PHE A 107 -18.73 29.02 -16.74
CA PHE A 107 -17.38 29.53 -16.73
C PHE A 107 -17.08 30.41 -17.94
N GLU A 108 -16.25 31.41 -17.76
CA GLU A 108 -15.80 32.32 -18.81
C GLU A 108 -14.28 32.25 -18.95
N LYS A 109 -13.81 31.86 -20.15
CA LYS A 109 -12.38 31.84 -20.45
C LYS A 109 -11.77 33.24 -20.44
N ILE A 110 -10.69 33.41 -19.68
CA ILE A 110 -9.88 34.63 -19.73
C ILE A 110 -8.96 34.59 -20.96
N LEU A 111 -9.17 35.54 -21.87
CA LEU A 111 -8.33 35.71 -23.05
C LEU A 111 -7.11 36.55 -22.70
N ALA A 112 -6.03 35.90 -22.26
CA ALA A 112 -4.80 36.57 -21.87
C ALA A 112 -3.60 35.95 -22.55
N ASP A 113 -2.71 36.76 -23.12
CA ASP A 113 -1.49 36.31 -23.78
C ASP A 113 -0.41 35.83 -22.83
N TYR A 114 -0.60 36.01 -21.48
CA TYR A 114 0.39 35.61 -20.47
C TYR A 114 0.63 34.10 -20.43
N PHE A 115 -0.38 33.31 -20.76
CA PHE A 115 -0.34 31.84 -20.68
C PHE A 115 -0.03 31.16 -22.01
N ASN A 116 0.16 31.98 -23.08
CA ASN A 116 0.41 31.50 -24.45
C ASN A 116 1.91 31.29 -24.69
N GLU A 117 2.57 30.52 -23.82
CA GLU A 117 3.97 30.14 -24.03
C GLU A 117 4.05 28.76 -24.69
N ASP A 118 5.05 28.59 -25.55
CA ASP A 118 5.33 27.31 -26.22
C ASP A 118 6.14 26.41 -25.27
N THR A 119 5.51 26.01 -24.17
CA THR A 119 6.07 25.14 -23.13
C THR A 119 5.24 23.87 -22.99
N TRP A 120 5.81 22.83 -22.47
CA TRP A 120 5.12 21.59 -22.12
C TRP A 120 4.74 21.63 -20.64
N SER A 121 3.57 22.18 -20.35
CA SER A 121 3.12 22.33 -18.97
C SER A 121 2.52 21.02 -18.44
N THR A 122 2.79 20.72 -17.18
CA THR A 122 2.40 19.50 -16.46
C THR A 122 1.51 19.87 -15.28
N GLY A 123 2.06 20.03 -14.08
CA GLY A 123 1.31 20.35 -12.87
C GLY A 123 1.09 21.84 -12.65
N ALA A 124 0.05 22.19 -11.90
CA ALA A 124 -0.20 23.55 -11.46
C ALA A 124 -0.69 23.64 -10.01
N ASN A 125 -0.31 24.75 -9.33
CA ASN A 125 -0.83 25.11 -8.01
C ASN A 125 -1.31 26.56 -8.02
N MET A 126 -2.45 26.82 -7.34
CA MET A 126 -2.89 28.15 -6.96
C MET A 126 -2.52 28.42 -5.51
N VAL A 127 -1.67 29.41 -5.25
CA VAL A 127 -1.10 29.69 -3.93
C VAL A 127 -0.81 31.18 -3.79
N ASP A 128 -1.11 31.80 -2.64
CA ASP A 128 -0.70 33.17 -2.33
C ASP A 128 0.77 33.15 -1.87
N ILE A 129 1.71 33.30 -2.81
CA ILE A 129 3.14 33.14 -2.51
C ILE A 129 3.79 34.39 -1.95
N ASN A 130 3.17 35.55 -2.18
CA ASN A 130 3.67 36.84 -1.78
C ASN A 130 2.93 37.43 -0.58
N ASN A 131 1.92 36.71 -0.07
CA ASN A 131 1.07 37.12 1.07
C ASN A 131 0.30 38.43 0.83
N ASP A 132 -0.17 38.70 -0.40
CA ASP A 132 -0.94 39.87 -0.73
C ASP A 132 -2.48 39.65 -0.70
N GLY A 133 -2.91 38.41 -0.46
CA GLY A 133 -4.29 37.97 -0.38
C GLY A 133 -4.94 37.57 -1.73
N TYR A 134 -4.18 37.53 -2.81
CA TYR A 134 -4.60 37.00 -4.07
C TYR A 134 -3.83 35.71 -4.40
N LEU A 135 -4.51 34.72 -4.96
CA LEU A 135 -3.84 33.49 -5.40
C LEU A 135 -2.97 33.76 -6.63
N ASP A 136 -1.73 33.34 -6.56
CA ASP A 136 -0.79 33.28 -7.70
C ASP A 136 -0.87 31.88 -8.34
N ILE A 137 -0.28 31.71 -9.53
CA ILE A 137 -0.27 30.42 -10.25
C ILE A 137 1.16 29.96 -10.48
N TYR A 138 1.56 28.82 -9.89
CA TYR A 138 2.82 28.15 -10.17
C TYR A 138 2.58 27.01 -11.14
N VAL A 139 3.38 26.93 -12.23
CA VAL A 139 3.24 25.93 -13.30
C VAL A 139 4.55 25.18 -13.46
N CYS A 140 4.47 23.86 -13.33
CA CYS A 140 5.56 22.95 -13.65
C CYS A 140 5.65 22.73 -15.17
N ASN A 141 6.87 22.65 -15.69
CA ASN A 141 7.15 22.37 -17.09
C ASN A 141 8.09 21.18 -17.24
N GLY A 142 7.80 20.32 -18.22
CA GLY A 142 8.54 19.10 -18.49
C GLY A 142 8.57 18.79 -19.99
N GLY A 143 8.49 17.52 -20.35
CA GLY A 143 8.34 17.05 -21.72
C GLY A 143 9.64 16.82 -22.47
N LEU A 144 9.52 16.35 -23.70
CA LEU A 144 10.64 16.01 -24.57
C LEU A 144 11.10 17.23 -25.37
N ASN A 145 11.92 18.08 -24.77
CA ASN A 145 12.54 19.22 -25.43
C ASN A 145 14.05 19.23 -25.20
N THR A 146 14.80 19.74 -26.15
CA THR A 146 16.27 19.87 -26.05
C THR A 146 16.71 21.25 -25.55
N ASP A 147 15.83 22.22 -25.50
CA ASP A 147 16.08 23.56 -24.99
C ASP A 147 15.66 23.68 -23.51
N ASP A 148 16.61 23.81 -22.63
CA ASP A 148 16.37 23.95 -21.17
C ASP A 148 15.46 25.14 -20.82
N ASN A 149 15.41 26.18 -21.68
CA ASN A 149 14.53 27.32 -21.43
C ASN A 149 13.04 26.95 -21.52
N MET A 150 12.71 25.93 -22.34
CA MET A 150 11.33 25.45 -22.47
C MET A 150 10.88 24.56 -21.32
N HIS A 151 11.82 24.12 -20.46
CA HIS A 151 11.52 23.38 -19.23
C HIS A 151 11.41 24.28 -17.99
N ARG A 152 11.72 25.59 -18.11
CA ARG A 152 11.66 26.47 -16.94
C ARG A 152 10.24 26.58 -16.41
N ASN A 153 10.09 26.29 -15.12
CA ASN A 153 8.84 26.49 -14.42
C ASN A 153 8.45 27.97 -14.39
N LYS A 154 7.17 28.24 -14.29
CA LYS A 154 6.58 29.57 -14.34
C LYS A 154 5.88 29.92 -13.04
N LEU A 155 5.98 31.19 -12.64
CA LEU A 155 5.23 31.74 -11.52
C LEU A 155 4.54 33.04 -11.98
N TYR A 156 3.23 32.95 -12.09
CA TYR A 156 2.38 34.08 -12.50
C TYR A 156 1.82 34.78 -11.27
N ILE A 157 2.42 35.92 -10.91
CA ILE A 157 1.98 36.76 -9.78
C ILE A 157 0.74 37.56 -10.16
N ASN A 158 -0.35 37.32 -9.43
CA ASN A 158 -1.64 38.01 -9.60
C ASN A 158 -1.54 39.48 -9.14
N GLN A 159 -1.98 40.38 -9.97
CA GLN A 159 -1.93 41.84 -9.66
C GLN A 159 -3.25 42.36 -9.03
N GLY A 160 -4.15 41.44 -8.59
CA GLY A 160 -5.44 41.79 -7.98
C GLY A 160 -6.51 42.32 -8.95
N ASN A 161 -6.26 42.23 -10.25
CA ASN A 161 -7.16 42.73 -11.30
C ASN A 161 -7.28 41.80 -12.50
N LEU A 162 -7.00 40.50 -12.29
CA LEU A 162 -6.93 39.44 -13.32
C LEU A 162 -5.84 39.69 -14.39
N THR A 163 -4.83 40.46 -14.08
CA THR A 163 -3.58 40.53 -14.84
C THR A 163 -2.46 39.83 -14.06
N PHE A 164 -1.56 39.20 -14.77
CA PHE A 164 -0.50 38.39 -14.19
C PHE A 164 0.87 38.84 -14.69
N LYS A 165 1.88 38.65 -13.85
CA LYS A 165 3.27 38.94 -14.21
C LYS A 165 4.10 37.68 -13.90
N GLU A 166 4.79 37.16 -14.95
CA GLU A 166 5.70 36.05 -14.75
C GLU A 166 6.96 36.50 -13.99
N GLU A 167 7.23 35.88 -12.83
CA GLU A 167 8.34 36.27 -11.93
C GLU A 167 9.12 35.07 -11.34
N ALA A 168 9.06 33.87 -11.92
CA ALA A 168 9.73 32.68 -11.36
C ALA A 168 11.22 32.89 -11.11
N GLU A 169 11.97 33.50 -12.05
CA GLU A 169 13.39 33.81 -11.88
C GLU A 169 13.64 34.76 -10.68
N LYS A 170 12.78 35.76 -10.50
CA LYS A 170 12.90 36.69 -9.38
C LYS A 170 12.77 35.99 -8.03
N TYR A 171 11.85 35.03 -7.92
CA TYR A 171 11.63 34.23 -6.71
C TYR A 171 12.63 33.08 -6.57
N GLY A 172 13.34 32.68 -7.64
CA GLY A 172 14.27 31.54 -7.67
C GLY A 172 13.57 30.21 -7.84
N LEU A 173 12.41 30.22 -8.49
CA LEU A 173 11.55 29.08 -8.75
C LEU A 173 11.48 28.66 -10.22
N ASP A 174 12.38 29.18 -11.06
CA ASP A 174 12.49 28.89 -12.49
C ASP A 174 13.31 27.61 -12.79
N ASP A 175 13.10 26.56 -12.00
CA ASP A 175 13.75 25.25 -12.21
C ASP A 175 13.59 24.78 -13.64
N SER A 176 14.67 24.20 -14.21
CA SER A 176 14.73 23.70 -15.59
C SER A 176 14.88 22.19 -15.67
N GLY A 177 14.56 21.47 -14.60
CA GLY A 177 14.41 20.01 -14.58
C GLY A 177 13.20 19.56 -15.43
N LEU A 178 12.87 18.28 -15.37
CA LEU A 178 11.63 17.77 -15.94
C LEU A 178 10.57 17.74 -14.82
N SER A 179 10.00 18.91 -14.55
CA SER A 179 9.08 19.09 -13.44
C SER A 179 7.70 18.53 -13.75
N ILE A 180 7.10 17.81 -12.81
CA ILE A 180 5.81 17.13 -12.97
C ILE A 180 4.76 17.70 -12.02
N HIS A 181 5.07 17.80 -10.72
CA HIS A 181 4.14 18.21 -9.69
C HIS A 181 4.87 18.99 -8.61
N SER A 182 4.14 19.78 -7.83
CA SER A 182 4.72 20.56 -6.74
C SER A 182 3.76 20.63 -5.57
N SER A 183 4.33 20.82 -4.36
CA SER A 183 3.54 21.05 -3.15
C SER A 183 4.17 22.18 -2.35
N PHE A 184 3.35 23.17 -1.96
CA PHE A 184 3.75 24.26 -1.08
C PHE A 184 3.38 23.94 0.37
N PHE A 185 4.33 24.05 1.29
CA PHE A 185 4.17 23.69 2.70
C PHE A 185 5.27 24.36 3.54
N ASP A 186 5.07 24.50 4.83
CA ASP A 186 6.06 25.04 5.78
C ASP A 186 6.81 23.86 6.42
N TYR A 187 8.02 23.52 5.89
CA TYR A 187 8.73 22.31 6.34
C TYR A 187 9.58 22.55 7.59
N ASP A 188 10.02 23.81 7.85
CA ASP A 188 10.90 24.15 8.97
C ASP A 188 10.21 24.98 10.06
N GLN A 189 8.88 25.18 9.92
CA GLN A 189 8.00 25.87 10.87
C GLN A 189 8.39 27.33 11.13
N ASP A 190 8.93 28.00 10.11
CA ASP A 190 9.27 29.42 10.23
C ASP A 190 8.10 30.36 9.85
N GLY A 191 7.02 29.79 9.32
CA GLY A 191 5.75 30.47 9.04
C GLY A 191 5.61 31.01 7.63
N ASP A 192 6.58 30.74 6.74
CA ASP A 192 6.43 31.00 5.32
C ASP A 192 6.34 29.69 4.53
N LEU A 193 5.88 29.75 3.27
CA LEU A 193 5.70 28.56 2.45
C LEU A 193 6.97 28.22 1.69
N ASP A 194 7.44 26.99 1.88
CA ASP A 194 8.50 26.32 1.12
C ASP A 194 7.91 25.57 -0.07
N LEU A 195 8.77 24.94 -0.88
CA LEU A 195 8.33 24.18 -2.05
C LEU A 195 9.04 22.82 -2.15
N TRP A 196 8.26 21.75 -2.22
CA TRP A 196 8.69 20.49 -2.80
C TRP A 196 8.34 20.45 -4.28
N LEU A 197 9.33 20.12 -5.12
CA LEU A 197 9.18 20.01 -6.57
C LEU A 197 9.56 18.61 -7.04
N ASN A 198 8.60 17.88 -7.60
CA ASN A 198 8.83 16.60 -8.24
C ASN A 198 9.45 16.81 -9.61
N ASN A 199 10.66 16.29 -9.81
CA ASN A 199 11.28 16.13 -11.11
C ASN A 199 11.42 14.64 -11.42
N HIS A 200 11.36 14.27 -12.69
CA HIS A 200 11.61 12.91 -13.11
C HIS A 200 12.83 12.81 -14.02
N VAL A 201 13.42 11.62 -14.09
CA VAL A 201 14.59 11.37 -14.94
C VAL A 201 14.22 11.23 -16.42
N ASN A 202 15.08 11.69 -17.30
CA ASN A 202 14.96 11.46 -18.74
C ASN A 202 15.63 10.13 -19.12
N PHE A 203 14.96 9.00 -18.86
CA PHE A 203 15.44 7.69 -19.26
C PHE A 203 14.26 6.76 -19.65
N ASN A 204 14.56 5.73 -20.44
CA ASN A 204 13.58 4.77 -20.90
C ASN A 204 13.53 3.55 -19.95
N GLY A 205 13.06 3.75 -18.72
CA GLY A 205 12.54 2.71 -17.82
C GLY A 205 13.48 1.61 -17.30
N ASP A 206 14.82 1.73 -17.39
CA ASP A 206 15.74 0.72 -16.88
C ASP A 206 16.65 1.28 -15.78
N ILE A 207 16.22 1.13 -14.51
CA ILE A 207 17.02 1.57 -13.34
C ILE A 207 18.34 0.79 -13.24
N VAL A 208 18.38 -0.46 -13.67
CA VAL A 208 19.63 -1.23 -13.66
C VAL A 208 20.64 -0.58 -14.59
N ALA A 209 20.17 -0.05 -15.73
CA ALA A 209 20.99 0.77 -16.61
C ALA A 209 21.35 2.11 -15.95
N LEU A 210 20.43 2.74 -15.22
CA LEU A 210 20.69 3.99 -14.48
C LEU A 210 21.72 3.76 -13.37
N LEU A 211 21.55 2.76 -12.53
CA LEU A 211 22.49 2.39 -11.47
C LEU A 211 23.85 1.96 -12.01
N LYS A 212 23.89 1.33 -13.20
CA LYS A 212 25.12 0.94 -13.91
C LYS A 212 25.74 2.08 -14.73
N LYS A 213 25.00 3.10 -15.08
CA LYS A 213 25.50 4.30 -15.77
C LYS A 213 26.37 5.16 -14.84
N GLN A 214 27.47 4.59 -14.36
CA GLN A 214 28.51 5.29 -13.64
C GLN A 214 29.20 6.39 -14.46
N ASN A 215 28.82 6.61 -15.72
CA ASN A 215 29.50 7.49 -16.69
C ASN A 215 28.77 8.83 -16.94
N SER A 216 27.54 9.07 -16.46
CA SER A 216 26.97 10.42 -16.46
C SER A 216 27.49 11.20 -15.25
N SER A 217 27.88 12.45 -15.47
CA SER A 217 28.38 13.29 -14.36
C SER A 217 27.26 13.46 -13.30
N ASP A 218 27.66 13.55 -12.03
CA ASP A 218 26.70 13.79 -10.94
C ASP A 218 25.88 15.09 -11.18
N ALA A 219 26.51 16.08 -11.81
CA ALA A 219 25.84 17.32 -12.20
C ALA A 219 24.69 17.12 -13.20
N GLU A 220 24.83 16.19 -14.17
CA GLU A 220 23.74 15.87 -15.11
C GLU A 220 22.61 15.11 -14.43
N ARG A 221 22.93 14.19 -13.52
CA ARG A 221 21.89 13.46 -12.77
C ARG A 221 21.14 14.36 -11.81
N LYS A 222 21.83 15.24 -11.11
CA LYS A 222 21.21 16.21 -10.19
C LYS A 222 20.14 17.07 -10.84
N LYS A 223 20.24 17.35 -12.13
CA LYS A 223 19.24 18.13 -12.87
C LYS A 223 17.83 17.52 -12.81
N TYR A 224 17.75 16.19 -12.74
CA TYR A 224 16.48 15.45 -12.82
C TYR A 224 15.98 14.93 -11.46
N ARG A 225 16.65 15.26 -10.35
CA ARG A 225 16.19 14.90 -8.99
C ARG A 225 15.11 15.85 -8.52
N SER A 226 14.19 15.34 -7.72
CA SER A 226 13.24 16.20 -7.00
C SER A 226 13.95 17.21 -6.11
N ARG A 227 13.33 18.36 -5.86
CA ARG A 227 13.92 19.50 -5.15
C ARG A 227 13.12 19.86 -3.91
N LEU A 228 13.86 20.31 -2.89
CA LEU A 228 13.30 21.07 -1.78
C LEU A 228 13.87 22.50 -1.84
N TYR A 229 13.00 23.48 -1.94
CA TYR A 229 13.34 24.90 -1.91
C TYR A 229 12.87 25.50 -0.60
N GLN A 230 13.79 26.06 0.17
CA GLN A 230 13.50 26.87 1.36
C GLN A 230 13.20 28.32 0.95
N ASN A 231 12.08 28.84 1.42
CA ASN A 231 11.76 30.26 1.27
C ASN A 231 12.56 31.06 2.31
N ASN A 232 13.19 32.12 1.87
CA ASN A 232 13.90 33.06 2.72
C ASN A 232 13.34 34.44 2.45
N ASN A 233 12.20 34.81 3.06
CA ASN A 233 11.51 36.08 2.90
C ASN A 233 11.20 36.41 1.41
N GLY A 234 10.58 35.49 0.69
CA GLY A 234 10.19 35.62 -0.72
C GLY A 234 11.30 35.31 -1.72
N LYS A 235 12.43 34.72 -1.28
CA LYS A 235 13.49 34.20 -2.15
C LYS A 235 13.72 32.73 -1.86
N PHE A 236 13.36 31.88 -2.79
CA PHE A 236 13.51 30.42 -2.67
C PHE A 236 14.96 30.00 -2.99
N VAL A 237 15.49 29.11 -2.17
CA VAL A 237 16.85 28.58 -2.25
C VAL A 237 16.81 27.06 -2.25
N ASP A 238 17.46 26.40 -3.20
CA ASP A 238 17.59 24.95 -3.25
C ASP A 238 18.38 24.43 -2.04
N VAL A 239 17.71 23.67 -1.15
CA VAL A 239 18.30 23.05 0.03
C VAL A 239 18.32 21.52 -0.05
N THR A 240 18.01 20.93 -1.19
CA THR A 240 17.87 19.49 -1.46
C THR A 240 19.02 18.65 -0.88
N GLU A 241 20.28 19.04 -1.14
CA GLU A 241 21.46 18.34 -0.63
C GLU A 241 21.61 18.53 0.90
N LYS A 242 21.37 19.73 1.41
CA LYS A 242 21.48 20.05 2.84
C LYS A 242 20.40 19.31 3.64
N ALA A 243 19.19 19.24 3.11
CA ALA A 243 18.07 18.55 3.73
C ALA A 243 18.16 17.01 3.66
N GLY A 244 19.12 16.44 2.90
CA GLY A 244 19.32 15.00 2.80
C GLY A 244 18.32 14.27 1.89
N VAL A 245 17.56 15.01 1.06
CA VAL A 245 16.52 14.44 0.19
C VAL A 245 16.95 14.20 -1.27
N SER A 246 18.22 14.45 -1.58
CA SER A 246 18.77 14.29 -2.94
C SER A 246 18.89 12.82 -3.34
N ARG A 247 17.92 12.31 -4.11
CA ARG A 247 17.89 10.93 -4.62
C ARG A 247 17.49 10.88 -6.08
N GLU A 248 17.87 9.79 -6.77
CA GLU A 248 17.35 9.50 -8.11
C GLU A 248 15.85 9.26 -8.00
N SER A 249 15.05 9.89 -8.84
CA SER A 249 13.59 9.78 -8.78
C SER A 249 12.95 9.74 -10.16
N ALA A 250 11.85 9.02 -10.28
CA ALA A 250 10.91 9.07 -11.39
C ALA A 250 9.56 9.55 -10.85
N SER A 251 9.59 10.67 -10.11
CA SER A 251 8.50 11.09 -9.26
C SER A 251 7.33 11.68 -10.02
N LEU A 252 6.11 11.26 -9.67
CA LEU A 252 4.87 11.65 -10.32
C LEU A 252 3.87 12.30 -9.34
N GLY A 253 3.78 11.85 -8.10
CA GLY A 253 2.91 12.40 -7.07
C GLY A 253 3.67 12.73 -5.77
N VAL A 254 3.09 13.58 -4.92
CA VAL A 254 3.65 13.98 -3.63
C VAL A 254 2.58 14.25 -2.58
N ILE A 255 2.84 13.78 -1.36
CA ILE A 255 2.10 14.15 -0.14
C ILE A 255 3.04 14.95 0.76
N THR A 256 2.54 16.06 1.34
CA THR A 256 3.21 16.86 2.37
C THR A 256 2.30 16.97 3.58
N LYS A 257 2.35 15.98 4.48
CA LYS A 257 1.53 15.89 5.69
C LYS A 257 2.37 15.35 6.86
N ASP A 258 1.93 15.60 8.07
CA ASP A 258 2.47 14.98 9.28
C ASP A 258 1.94 13.53 9.35
N LEU A 259 2.71 12.58 8.78
CA LEU A 259 2.32 11.19 8.62
C LEU A 259 2.65 10.32 9.85
N ASN A 260 3.42 10.86 10.80
CA ASN A 260 3.83 10.16 12.02
C ASN A 260 3.32 10.81 13.31
N ASP A 261 2.53 11.89 13.18
CA ASP A 261 1.93 12.71 14.23
C ASP A 261 2.95 13.32 15.23
N ASP A 262 4.18 13.63 14.76
CA ASP A 262 5.23 14.26 15.56
C ASP A 262 5.18 15.81 15.53
N GLY A 263 4.43 16.39 14.61
CA GLY A 263 4.23 17.82 14.42
C GLY A 263 5.06 18.44 13.32
N PHE A 264 5.95 17.70 12.68
CA PHE A 264 6.70 18.16 11.53
C PHE A 264 6.11 17.54 10.26
N ILE A 265 6.14 18.30 9.17
CA ILE A 265 5.57 17.83 7.92
C ILE A 265 6.55 16.91 7.22
N ASP A 266 6.12 15.67 7.01
CA ASP A 266 6.82 14.66 6.23
C ASP A 266 6.54 14.80 4.74
N VAL A 267 7.34 14.10 3.91
CA VAL A 267 7.14 14.06 2.47
C VAL A 267 7.11 12.61 1.98
N TYR A 268 6.02 12.22 1.36
CA TYR A 268 5.95 10.97 0.61
C TYR A 268 5.93 11.26 -0.88
N VAL A 269 6.75 10.52 -1.67
CA VAL A 269 6.91 10.71 -3.11
C VAL A 269 6.63 9.41 -3.83
N SER A 270 5.62 9.41 -4.70
CA SER A 270 5.35 8.28 -5.59
C SER A 270 6.34 8.28 -6.76
N ASN A 271 6.92 7.12 -7.06
CA ASN A 271 7.87 6.95 -8.14
C ASN A 271 7.41 5.89 -9.13
N ASP A 272 7.66 6.14 -10.39
CA ASP A 272 7.41 5.20 -11.47
C ASP A 272 8.58 4.23 -11.68
N TYR A 273 8.33 3.10 -12.35
CA TYR A 273 9.30 2.05 -12.67
C TYR A 273 9.93 1.38 -11.44
N ASP A 274 11.21 1.08 -11.55
CA ASP A 274 11.96 0.31 -10.56
C ASP A 274 12.45 1.11 -9.35
N ILE A 275 12.15 2.39 -9.30
CA ILE A 275 12.48 3.25 -8.16
C ILE A 275 11.33 3.14 -7.16
N PRO A 276 11.55 2.62 -5.95
CA PRO A 276 10.48 2.55 -4.96
C PRO A 276 10.04 3.95 -4.53
N ASP A 277 8.84 4.05 -4.02
CA ASP A 277 8.37 5.29 -3.41
C ASP A 277 9.25 5.65 -2.23
N TYR A 278 9.40 6.94 -1.98
CA TYR A 278 10.17 7.46 -0.85
C TYR A 278 9.27 8.02 0.24
N TYR A 279 9.58 7.65 1.47
CA TYR A 279 9.00 8.25 2.66
C TYR A 279 10.08 8.99 3.44
N PHE A 280 10.11 10.31 3.29
CA PHE A 280 11.02 11.21 3.96
C PHE A 280 10.40 11.73 5.26
N ILE A 281 10.87 11.22 6.39
CA ILE A 281 10.48 11.71 7.72
C ILE A 281 11.27 12.97 8.03
N ASN A 282 10.59 14.04 8.42
CA ASN A 282 11.18 15.30 8.85
C ASN A 282 11.80 15.13 10.26
N ASN A 283 13.08 15.40 10.41
CA ASN A 283 13.78 15.25 11.68
C ASN A 283 13.59 16.44 12.64
N GLY A 284 12.87 17.50 12.24
CA GLY A 284 12.66 18.72 13.02
C GLY A 284 13.89 19.65 13.15
N ASP A 285 14.95 19.39 12.39
CA ASP A 285 16.18 20.17 12.37
C ASP A 285 16.52 20.72 10.98
N GLY A 286 15.54 20.70 10.07
CA GLY A 286 15.68 21.10 8.67
C GLY A 286 16.27 20.02 7.77
N THR A 287 16.36 18.77 8.25
CA THR A 287 16.77 17.59 7.49
C THR A 287 15.70 16.51 7.48
N PHE A 288 15.81 15.57 6.55
CA PHE A 288 14.90 14.44 6.40
C PHE A 288 15.66 13.11 6.39
N SER A 289 14.98 12.05 6.83
CA SER A 289 15.45 10.66 6.78
C SER A 289 14.51 9.82 5.92
N GLU A 290 15.02 9.17 4.88
CA GLU A 290 14.23 8.24 4.06
C GLU A 290 14.01 6.93 4.83
N GLN A 291 12.76 6.51 5.05
CA GLN A 291 12.38 5.43 5.96
C GLN A 291 11.28 4.50 5.39
N SER A 292 11.01 4.50 4.10
CA SER A 292 9.94 3.69 3.48
C SER A 292 10.05 2.21 3.85
N LYS A 293 11.27 1.64 3.80
CA LYS A 293 11.50 0.23 4.13
C LYS A 293 11.17 -0.15 5.58
N LYS A 294 11.30 0.80 6.50
CA LYS A 294 11.04 0.55 7.93
C LYS A 294 9.55 0.62 8.25
N TYR A 295 8.85 1.55 7.65
CA TYR A 295 7.49 1.91 8.06
C TYR A 295 6.40 1.36 7.15
N MET A 296 6.78 0.83 5.96
CA MET A 296 5.86 0.25 4.99
C MET A 296 6.27 -1.17 4.63
N GLY A 297 5.31 -2.08 4.48
CA GLY A 297 5.57 -3.45 4.01
C GLY A 297 6.04 -3.47 2.55
N HIS A 298 5.38 -2.66 1.71
CA HIS A 298 5.69 -2.47 0.29
C HIS A 298 4.98 -1.23 -0.27
N THR A 299 5.35 -0.84 -1.49
CA THR A 299 4.79 0.29 -2.23
C THR A 299 4.23 -0.15 -3.58
N SER A 300 3.63 0.76 -4.36
CA SER A 300 3.27 0.50 -5.75
C SER A 300 4.52 0.47 -6.64
N PHE A 301 4.50 -0.31 -7.74
CA PHE A 301 5.65 -0.44 -8.65
C PHE A 301 5.67 0.63 -9.75
N TYR A 302 4.50 0.96 -10.31
CA TYR A 302 4.33 2.08 -11.23
C TYR A 302 3.47 3.15 -10.57
N SER A 303 4.00 3.71 -9.48
CA SER A 303 3.28 4.66 -8.64
C SER A 303 3.08 5.97 -9.37
N MET A 304 1.81 6.32 -9.69
CA MET A 304 1.43 7.51 -10.43
C MET A 304 1.02 8.65 -9.48
N GLY A 305 -0.23 9.02 -9.49
CA GLY A 305 -0.77 10.00 -8.54
C GLY A 305 -1.03 9.41 -7.16
N ILE A 306 -1.22 10.30 -6.21
CA ILE A 306 -1.40 9.94 -4.80
C ILE A 306 -2.31 10.97 -4.11
N ASP A 307 -3.15 10.51 -3.18
CA ASP A 307 -3.90 11.38 -2.27
C ASP A 307 -3.97 10.79 -0.86
N ALA A 308 -4.06 11.64 0.14
CA ALA A 308 -4.01 11.25 1.55
C ALA A 308 -5.07 11.97 2.38
N GLU A 309 -5.87 11.20 3.11
CA GLU A 309 -6.89 11.64 4.06
C GLU A 309 -7.10 10.54 5.13
N ASP A 310 -7.85 10.83 6.16
CA ASP A 310 -8.34 9.85 7.12
C ASP A 310 -9.53 9.10 6.48
N ILE A 311 -9.29 7.89 5.97
CA ILE A 311 -10.28 7.08 5.21
C ILE A 311 -11.27 6.38 6.14
N ASN A 312 -10.81 5.98 7.32
CA ASN A 312 -11.56 5.13 8.26
C ASN A 312 -12.05 5.85 9.51
N ASN A 313 -11.81 7.17 9.60
CA ASN A 313 -12.15 8.04 10.73
C ASN A 313 -11.50 7.61 12.06
N ASP A 314 -10.25 7.06 12.01
CA ASP A 314 -9.46 6.73 13.21
C ASP A 314 -8.51 7.86 13.64
N SER A 315 -8.52 8.98 12.93
CA SER A 315 -7.68 10.15 13.13
C SER A 315 -6.21 10.00 12.74
N GLU A 316 -5.80 8.87 12.18
CA GLU A 316 -4.51 8.70 11.49
C GLU A 316 -4.66 9.08 10.01
N ILE A 317 -3.57 9.41 9.36
CA ILE A 317 -3.60 9.70 7.91
C ILE A 317 -3.35 8.41 7.14
N ASP A 318 -4.26 8.11 6.22
CA ASP A 318 -4.17 7.05 5.23
C ASP A 318 -3.84 7.66 3.87
N PHE A 319 -3.40 6.83 2.90
CA PHE A 319 -3.22 7.30 1.54
C PHE A 319 -3.43 6.22 0.48
N VAL A 320 -3.76 6.66 -0.72
CA VAL A 320 -3.93 5.83 -1.91
C VAL A 320 -2.91 6.24 -2.95
N ALA A 321 -2.06 5.32 -3.40
CA ALA A 321 -1.21 5.48 -4.57
C ALA A 321 -1.70 4.57 -5.70
N VAL A 322 -1.91 5.12 -6.91
CA VAL A 322 -2.47 4.37 -8.03
C VAL A 322 -1.40 3.89 -9.00
N ASP A 323 -1.69 2.77 -9.68
CA ASP A 323 -0.82 2.03 -10.59
C ASP A 323 -1.51 1.83 -11.95
N MET A 324 -0.87 1.08 -12.85
CA MET A 324 -1.34 0.84 -14.23
C MET A 324 -2.03 -0.51 -14.43
N THR A 325 -2.59 -1.12 -13.38
CA THR A 325 -3.13 -2.48 -13.45
C THR A 325 -4.63 -2.49 -13.79
N PRO A 326 -5.03 -2.97 -14.99
CA PRO A 326 -6.45 -3.03 -15.39
C PRO A 326 -7.26 -4.04 -14.58
N SER A 327 -8.50 -3.67 -14.25
CA SER A 327 -9.51 -4.59 -13.67
C SER A 327 -10.18 -5.49 -14.74
N ASP A 328 -10.20 -5.05 -16.00
CA ASP A 328 -10.67 -5.90 -17.12
C ASP A 328 -9.73 -7.08 -17.35
N HIS A 329 -10.28 -8.30 -17.37
CA HIS A 329 -9.48 -9.52 -17.46
C HIS A 329 -8.61 -9.57 -18.73
N VAL A 330 -9.13 -9.17 -19.89
CA VAL A 330 -8.38 -9.21 -21.16
C VAL A 330 -7.27 -8.17 -21.14
N ARG A 331 -7.60 -6.92 -20.79
CA ARG A 331 -6.61 -5.84 -20.70
C ARG A 331 -5.52 -6.13 -19.68
N ASN A 332 -5.88 -6.69 -18.51
CA ASN A 332 -4.91 -7.13 -17.49
C ASN A 332 -3.88 -8.13 -18.04
N LYS A 333 -4.28 -9.04 -18.94
CA LYS A 333 -3.39 -10.06 -19.54
C LYS A 333 -2.63 -9.54 -20.76
N THR A 334 -3.07 -8.49 -21.41
CA THR A 334 -2.46 -7.99 -22.65
C THR A 334 -1.62 -6.74 -22.49
N LEU A 335 -1.98 -5.82 -21.56
CA LEU A 335 -1.32 -4.53 -21.43
C LEU A 335 -0.03 -4.54 -20.63
N MET A 336 0.11 -5.47 -19.67
CA MET A 336 1.23 -5.44 -18.77
C MET A 336 2.03 -6.74 -18.86
N ALA A 337 3.34 -6.62 -18.83
CA ALA A 337 4.22 -7.75 -18.56
C ALA A 337 4.07 -8.15 -17.08
N SER A 338 4.19 -9.44 -16.77
CA SER A 338 4.38 -9.90 -15.40
C SER A 338 5.69 -9.33 -14.84
N MET A 339 5.75 -9.15 -13.51
CA MET A 339 6.99 -8.75 -12.84
C MET A 339 8.09 -9.80 -13.12
N ASP A 340 9.29 -9.32 -13.41
CA ASP A 340 10.47 -10.15 -13.58
C ASP A 340 11.01 -10.55 -12.20
N VAL A 341 10.92 -11.84 -11.86
CA VAL A 341 11.30 -12.39 -10.56
C VAL A 341 12.79 -12.22 -10.27
N GLU A 342 13.66 -12.36 -11.28
CA GLU A 342 15.11 -12.14 -11.15
C GLU A 342 15.42 -10.67 -10.83
N LYS A 343 14.75 -9.76 -11.54
CA LYS A 343 14.87 -8.33 -11.31
C LYS A 343 14.34 -7.94 -9.93
N PHE A 344 13.20 -8.53 -9.51
CA PHE A 344 12.64 -8.36 -8.17
C PHE A 344 13.67 -8.76 -7.09
N ASN A 345 14.27 -9.95 -7.22
CA ASN A 345 15.32 -10.40 -6.31
C ASN A 345 16.52 -9.44 -6.28
N TYR A 346 16.97 -8.98 -7.45
CA TYR A 346 18.10 -8.05 -7.53
C TYR A 346 17.81 -6.73 -6.81
N LEU A 347 16.67 -6.12 -7.05
CA LEU A 347 16.32 -4.80 -6.48
C LEU A 347 16.06 -4.88 -4.97
N TYR A 348 15.24 -5.82 -4.55
CA TYR A 348 14.72 -5.81 -3.18
C TYR A 348 15.54 -6.65 -2.20
N ASN A 349 15.99 -7.82 -2.61
CA ASN A 349 16.78 -8.68 -1.73
C ASN A 349 18.27 -8.33 -1.76
N LEU A 350 18.87 -8.09 -2.96
CA LEU A 350 20.30 -7.85 -3.07
C LEU A 350 20.68 -6.36 -2.90
N GLN A 351 19.90 -5.42 -3.45
CA GLN A 351 20.13 -3.99 -3.28
C GLN A 351 19.45 -3.43 -2.02
N GLY A 352 18.51 -4.16 -1.43
CA GLY A 352 17.83 -3.81 -0.19
C GLY A 352 16.83 -2.66 -0.30
N LEU A 353 16.31 -2.40 -1.51
CA LEU A 353 15.25 -1.40 -1.72
C LEU A 353 13.93 -1.84 -1.06
N THR A 354 13.00 -0.93 -0.89
CA THR A 354 11.63 -1.25 -0.44
C THR A 354 10.91 -2.07 -1.50
N PRO A 355 10.30 -3.22 -1.20
CA PRO A 355 9.55 -4.01 -2.17
C PRO A 355 8.41 -3.20 -2.80
N SER A 356 8.17 -3.40 -4.09
CA SER A 356 7.06 -2.74 -4.81
C SER A 356 6.32 -3.75 -5.68
N TYR A 357 4.98 -3.62 -5.75
CA TYR A 357 4.12 -4.52 -6.51
C TYR A 357 3.19 -3.75 -7.45
N MET A 358 2.87 -4.38 -8.61
CA MET A 358 2.08 -3.78 -9.68
C MET A 358 0.58 -3.80 -9.36
N TYR A 359 0.12 -2.90 -8.49
CA TYR A 359 -1.30 -2.63 -8.23
C TYR A 359 -1.46 -1.34 -7.41
N ASN A 360 -2.68 -0.77 -7.40
CA ASN A 360 -3.00 0.36 -6.55
C ASN A 360 -2.85 -0.03 -5.09
N THR A 361 -2.10 0.75 -4.32
CA THR A 361 -1.92 0.52 -2.88
C THR A 361 -2.80 1.45 -2.06
N VAL A 362 -3.36 0.93 -0.98
CA VAL A 362 -4.01 1.71 0.08
C VAL A 362 -3.25 1.46 1.37
N GLN A 363 -2.58 2.48 1.85
CA GLN A 363 -1.78 2.43 3.07
C GLN A 363 -2.59 3.00 4.23
N ILE A 364 -3.02 2.15 5.15
CA ILE A 364 -3.75 2.56 6.36
C ILE A 364 -2.76 2.88 7.47
N GLY A 365 -2.83 4.09 8.00
CA GLY A 365 -2.03 4.57 9.12
C GLY A 365 -2.26 3.72 10.38
N LYS A 366 -1.17 3.40 11.09
CA LYS A 366 -1.20 2.66 12.36
C LYS A 366 -0.57 3.45 13.51
N GLY A 367 -0.48 4.76 13.30
CA GLY A 367 0.22 5.67 14.20
C GLY A 367 1.74 5.59 14.08
N ARG A 368 2.42 6.67 14.49
CA ARG A 368 3.88 6.79 14.50
C ARG A 368 4.56 6.54 13.15
N GLY A 369 3.87 6.80 12.06
CA GLY A 369 4.39 6.63 10.70
C GLY A 369 4.39 5.19 10.18
N TYR A 370 3.84 4.21 10.90
CA TYR A 370 3.65 2.84 10.39
C TYR A 370 2.39 2.73 9.57
N PHE A 371 2.46 1.95 8.48
CA PHE A 371 1.35 1.72 7.58
C PHE A 371 1.11 0.23 7.34
N SER A 372 -0.15 -0.11 7.04
CA SER A 372 -0.56 -1.43 6.58
C SER A 372 -1.22 -1.30 5.21
N GLU A 373 -0.68 -2.00 4.21
CA GLU A 373 -1.24 -2.02 2.86
C GLU A 373 -2.46 -2.95 2.80
N VAL A 374 -3.59 -2.44 2.29
CA VAL A 374 -4.89 -3.15 2.27
C VAL A 374 -5.67 -2.96 0.95
N GLY A 375 -5.02 -2.57 -0.13
CA GLY A 375 -5.69 -2.26 -1.41
C GLY A 375 -6.47 -3.44 -2.00
N ASN A 376 -5.95 -4.66 -1.88
CA ASN A 376 -6.67 -5.87 -2.29
C ASN A 376 -7.89 -6.13 -1.39
N PHE A 377 -7.74 -6.00 -0.07
CA PHE A 377 -8.84 -6.18 0.88
C PHE A 377 -9.97 -5.18 0.66
N LEU A 378 -9.63 -3.91 0.44
CA LEU A 378 -10.62 -2.85 0.19
C LEU A 378 -11.22 -2.88 -1.22
N GLY A 379 -10.71 -3.73 -2.13
CA GLY A 379 -11.29 -3.94 -3.46
C GLY A 379 -10.91 -2.89 -4.51
N VAL A 380 -9.85 -2.11 -4.30
CA VAL A 380 -9.43 -1.02 -5.22
C VAL A 380 -8.06 -1.24 -5.86
N SER A 381 -7.45 -2.41 -5.65
CA SER A 381 -6.09 -2.73 -6.14
C SER A 381 -5.94 -2.70 -7.66
N GLN A 382 -7.04 -2.87 -8.41
CA GLN A 382 -7.03 -2.90 -9.87
C GLN A 382 -8.13 -2.02 -10.43
N THR A 383 -7.77 -1.03 -11.22
CA THR A 383 -8.73 -0.09 -11.83
C THR A 383 -8.54 0.03 -13.34
N GLU A 384 -7.42 0.55 -13.78
CA GLU A 384 -6.99 0.65 -15.19
C GLU A 384 -5.59 1.30 -15.20
N TRP A 385 -5.15 1.92 -16.28
CA TRP A 385 -4.03 2.85 -16.26
C TRP A 385 -4.46 4.12 -15.54
N SER A 386 -4.18 4.19 -14.27
CA SER A 386 -4.73 5.18 -13.33
C SER A 386 -3.78 6.35 -13.12
N TRP A 387 -4.33 7.57 -12.92
CA TRP A 387 -3.53 8.79 -12.76
C TRP A 387 -3.80 9.54 -11.47
N ALA A 388 -4.97 10.13 -11.30
CA ALA A 388 -5.31 10.91 -10.12
C ALA A 388 -6.29 10.14 -9.23
N PRO A 389 -5.87 9.64 -8.05
CA PRO A 389 -6.80 9.30 -6.98
C PRO A 389 -7.20 10.60 -6.27
N LEU A 390 -8.48 10.74 -5.93
CA LEU A 390 -9.00 11.83 -5.13
C LEU A 390 -9.85 11.25 -4.01
N LEU A 391 -9.46 11.51 -2.77
CA LEU A 391 -10.20 11.16 -1.56
C LEU A 391 -11.11 12.33 -1.19
N MET A 392 -12.42 12.15 -1.38
CA MET A 392 -13.42 13.18 -1.14
C MET A 392 -14.73 12.53 -0.68
N ASP A 393 -15.50 13.23 0.13
CA ASP A 393 -16.82 12.79 0.56
C ASP A 393 -17.85 13.18 -0.49
N ILE A 394 -18.22 12.23 -1.37
CA ILE A 394 -19.09 12.46 -2.54
C ILE A 394 -20.56 12.59 -2.12
N ASP A 395 -20.97 11.85 -1.08
CA ASP A 395 -22.37 11.78 -0.66
C ASP A 395 -22.67 12.42 0.69
N ASN A 396 -21.70 13.19 1.20
CA ASN A 396 -21.81 13.92 2.46
C ASN A 396 -22.12 13.03 3.68
N ASP A 397 -21.72 11.73 3.66
CA ASP A 397 -21.97 10.80 4.77
C ASP A 397 -20.92 10.85 5.88
N GLY A 398 -19.80 11.55 5.65
CA GLY A 398 -18.70 11.73 6.60
C GLY A 398 -17.53 10.78 6.38
N LEU A 399 -17.57 9.92 5.37
CA LEU A 399 -16.46 9.06 4.96
C LEU A 399 -15.83 9.59 3.66
N LYS A 400 -14.53 9.38 3.50
CA LYS A 400 -13.85 9.74 2.24
C LYS A 400 -14.02 8.64 1.23
N ASP A 401 -14.77 8.94 0.16
CA ASP A 401 -14.90 8.11 -1.04
C ASP A 401 -13.68 8.27 -1.95
N LEU A 402 -13.56 7.42 -2.96
CA LEU A 402 -12.42 7.43 -3.86
C LEU A 402 -12.86 7.62 -5.33
N TYR A 403 -12.38 8.68 -5.95
CA TYR A 403 -12.46 8.89 -7.41
C TYR A 403 -11.10 8.64 -8.04
N ILE A 404 -11.04 7.89 -9.17
CA ILE A 404 -9.80 7.59 -9.89
C ILE A 404 -9.95 7.93 -11.37
N THR A 405 -9.07 8.80 -11.89
CA THR A 405 -8.98 9.07 -13.33
C THR A 405 -8.17 7.98 -14.03
N ASN A 406 -8.62 7.60 -15.23
CA ASN A 406 -8.06 6.48 -15.99
C ASN A 406 -7.86 6.82 -17.47
N GLY A 407 -6.88 6.16 -18.08
CA GLY A 407 -6.68 6.11 -19.51
C GLY A 407 -5.30 6.54 -19.98
N TYR A 408 -4.79 5.86 -20.98
CA TYR A 408 -3.56 6.20 -21.68
C TYR A 408 -3.84 6.21 -23.19
N TYR A 409 -3.48 7.32 -23.89
CA TYR A 409 -3.96 7.57 -25.24
C TYR A 409 -3.50 6.55 -26.28
N ARG A 410 -2.36 5.87 -26.06
CA ARG A 410 -1.82 4.84 -26.94
C ARG A 410 -1.47 3.58 -26.15
N ASP A 411 -2.06 2.45 -26.47
CA ASP A 411 -1.75 1.16 -25.81
C ASP A 411 -0.36 0.62 -26.22
N THR A 412 0.70 1.43 -26.07
CA THR A 412 2.09 1.10 -26.46
C THR A 412 2.71 -0.03 -25.61
N LYS A 413 2.14 -0.28 -24.45
CA LYS A 413 2.56 -1.38 -23.55
C LYS A 413 1.83 -2.71 -23.86
N ASP A 414 0.87 -2.70 -24.79
CA ASP A 414 0.17 -3.92 -25.22
C ASP A 414 1.14 -4.95 -25.80
N ASN A 415 1.04 -6.20 -25.34
CA ASN A 415 1.97 -7.26 -25.71
C ASN A 415 1.81 -7.69 -27.17
N ASP A 416 0.60 -7.62 -27.72
CA ASP A 416 0.37 -7.88 -29.14
C ASP A 416 0.92 -6.77 -30.04
N PHE A 417 0.83 -5.51 -29.58
CA PHE A 417 1.49 -4.39 -30.25
C PHE A 417 3.01 -4.58 -30.25
N LYS A 418 3.63 -4.89 -29.10
CA LYS A 418 5.07 -5.15 -28.99
C LYS A 418 5.51 -6.29 -29.92
N ARG A 419 4.75 -7.38 -29.96
CA ARG A 419 5.03 -8.51 -30.87
C ARG A 419 4.99 -8.07 -32.34
N ARG A 420 3.98 -7.30 -32.76
CA ARG A 420 3.90 -6.77 -34.14
C ARG A 420 5.04 -5.83 -34.48
N VAL A 421 5.51 -5.02 -33.52
CA VAL A 421 6.71 -4.16 -33.71
C VAL A 421 7.95 -5.01 -33.96
N GLU A 422 8.14 -6.10 -33.20
CA GLU A 422 9.28 -7.01 -33.42
C GLU A 422 9.20 -7.77 -34.75
N GLU A 423 8.02 -8.26 -35.11
CA GLU A 423 7.76 -8.89 -36.44
C GLU A 423 8.13 -7.92 -37.58
N TYR A 424 7.68 -6.66 -37.50
CA TYR A 424 8.01 -5.62 -38.47
C TYR A 424 9.51 -5.34 -38.56
N LYS A 425 10.21 -5.26 -37.43
CA LYS A 425 11.67 -5.08 -37.37
C LYS A 425 12.42 -6.24 -38.04
N ILE A 426 11.98 -7.47 -37.82
CA ILE A 426 12.57 -8.66 -38.44
C ILE A 426 12.39 -8.62 -39.95
N GLU A 427 11.22 -8.24 -40.44
CA GLU A 427 10.87 -8.29 -41.88
C GLU A 427 11.50 -7.12 -42.68
N HIS A 428 11.57 -5.90 -42.10
CA HIS A 428 11.93 -4.67 -42.81
C HIS A 428 13.25 -4.06 -42.36
N GLY A 429 13.86 -4.58 -41.27
CA GLY A 429 15.05 -4.01 -40.65
C GLY A 429 14.78 -2.78 -39.80
N VAL A 430 15.76 -2.36 -39.01
CA VAL A 430 15.60 -1.28 -38.02
C VAL A 430 16.20 0.03 -38.55
N LYS A 431 15.43 0.78 -39.35
CA LYS A 431 15.74 2.20 -39.62
C LYS A 431 14.51 3.03 -39.32
N TRP A 432 14.57 3.78 -38.22
CA TRP A 432 13.53 4.72 -37.86
C TRP A 432 13.39 5.81 -38.91
N ASN A 433 12.20 6.03 -39.42
CA ASN A 433 11.84 7.04 -40.38
C ASN A 433 10.32 7.29 -40.32
N LYS A 434 9.83 8.22 -41.15
CA LYS A 434 8.41 8.55 -41.18
C LYS A 434 7.50 7.37 -41.54
N ASP A 435 7.91 6.52 -42.49
CA ASP A 435 7.09 5.38 -42.92
C ASP A 435 6.90 4.36 -41.79
N VAL A 436 7.97 4.10 -41.02
CA VAL A 436 7.90 3.23 -39.81
C VAL A 436 7.01 3.85 -38.73
N PHE A 437 7.17 5.14 -38.49
CA PHE A 437 6.32 5.86 -37.53
C PHE A 437 4.83 5.79 -37.93
N ASP A 438 4.52 6.17 -39.16
CA ASP A 438 3.14 6.16 -39.70
C ASP A 438 2.51 4.75 -39.63
N TYR A 439 3.31 3.70 -39.89
CA TYR A 439 2.87 2.33 -39.74
C TYR A 439 2.57 2.00 -38.27
N LEU A 440 3.48 2.27 -37.34
CA LEU A 440 3.31 1.95 -35.94
C LEU A 440 2.12 2.69 -35.32
N ILE A 441 1.95 3.97 -35.65
CA ILE A 441 0.77 4.75 -35.24
C ILE A 441 -0.53 4.15 -35.80
N SER A 442 -0.50 3.57 -36.99
CA SER A 442 -1.69 2.96 -37.61
C SER A 442 -2.13 1.64 -36.95
N ILE A 443 -1.22 0.95 -36.26
CA ILE A 443 -1.50 -0.35 -35.65
C ILE A 443 -1.62 -0.33 -34.13
N VAL A 444 -1.14 0.72 -33.45
CA VAL A 444 -1.31 0.87 -32.02
C VAL A 444 -2.76 1.21 -31.68
N ALA A 445 -3.33 0.52 -30.72
CA ALA A 445 -4.68 0.80 -30.24
C ALA A 445 -4.73 2.11 -29.44
N SER A 446 -5.91 2.72 -29.43
CA SER A 446 -6.24 3.86 -28.59
C SER A 446 -7.60 3.56 -27.97
N THR A 447 -7.61 3.12 -26.71
CA THR A 447 -8.79 2.58 -26.04
C THR A 447 -9.20 3.50 -24.90
N PRO A 448 -10.24 4.34 -25.10
CA PRO A 448 -10.75 5.18 -24.02
C PRO A 448 -11.41 4.29 -22.94
N VAL A 449 -11.15 4.61 -21.67
CA VAL A 449 -11.63 3.85 -20.51
C VAL A 449 -12.38 4.77 -19.54
N LYS A 450 -13.26 4.18 -18.72
CA LYS A 450 -14.02 4.94 -17.73
C LYS A 450 -13.16 5.25 -16.50
N ASN A 451 -13.34 6.46 -15.98
CA ASN A 451 -12.91 6.78 -14.61
C ASN A 451 -13.70 5.93 -13.61
N LYS A 452 -13.13 5.69 -12.44
CA LYS A 452 -13.74 4.87 -11.40
C LYS A 452 -14.18 5.69 -10.22
N ILE A 453 -15.29 5.28 -9.62
CA ILE A 453 -15.84 5.89 -8.40
C ILE A 453 -16.15 4.77 -7.44
N PHE A 454 -15.63 4.89 -6.22
CA PHE A 454 -15.84 3.91 -5.17
C PHE A 454 -16.43 4.59 -3.94
N LYS A 455 -17.54 4.06 -3.45
CA LYS A 455 -18.12 4.47 -2.18
C LYS A 455 -17.45 3.73 -1.03
N ASN A 456 -17.02 4.47 -0.02
CA ASN A 456 -16.42 3.95 1.21
C ASN A 456 -17.49 3.48 2.22
N ASN A 457 -17.23 2.35 2.89
CA ASN A 457 -17.98 1.94 4.08
C ASN A 457 -17.05 1.47 5.21
N ILE A 458 -15.82 1.99 5.24
CA ILE A 458 -14.72 1.63 6.17
C ILE A 458 -14.11 0.25 5.87
N SER A 459 -14.93 -0.79 5.72
CA SER A 459 -14.46 -2.16 5.51
C SER A 459 -14.20 -2.52 4.05
N HIS A 460 -14.73 -1.74 3.11
CA HIS A 460 -14.61 -1.99 1.67
C HIS A 460 -14.98 -0.75 0.85
N PHE A 461 -14.41 -0.62 -0.34
CA PHE A 461 -14.81 0.36 -1.35
C PHE A 461 -15.70 -0.30 -2.40
N TYR A 462 -16.95 0.13 -2.53
CA TYR A 462 -17.89 -0.38 -3.51
C TYR A 462 -17.83 0.41 -4.81
N ASP A 463 -17.59 -0.27 -5.94
CA ASP A 463 -17.61 0.36 -7.28
C ASP A 463 -19.03 0.84 -7.63
N ILE A 464 -19.24 2.16 -7.60
CA ILE A 464 -20.49 2.83 -7.95
C ILE A 464 -20.39 3.56 -9.30
N THR A 465 -19.41 3.25 -10.14
CA THR A 465 -19.19 3.89 -11.45
C THR A 465 -20.44 3.84 -12.36
N ALA A 466 -21.26 2.79 -12.22
CA ALA A 466 -22.51 2.65 -12.96
C ALA A 466 -23.59 3.67 -12.56
N SER A 467 -23.49 4.28 -11.38
CA SER A 467 -24.42 5.30 -10.85
C SER A 467 -24.16 6.71 -11.41
N THR A 468 -23.24 6.86 -12.34
CA THR A 468 -22.95 8.13 -13.03
C THR A 468 -23.57 8.15 -14.39
N SER A 469 -24.26 9.26 -14.75
CA SER A 469 -24.84 9.39 -16.08
C SER A 469 -23.76 9.61 -17.12
N ASP A 470 -23.81 8.80 -18.18
CA ASP A 470 -23.08 8.99 -19.42
C ASP A 470 -21.54 9.13 -19.34
N LEU A 471 -20.87 8.53 -18.32
CA LEU A 471 -19.42 8.41 -18.35
C LEU A 471 -19.01 7.54 -19.54
N GLN A 472 -18.72 8.20 -20.64
CA GLN A 472 -18.02 7.57 -21.75
C GLN A 472 -16.55 7.36 -21.39
N GLY A 473 -15.90 6.40 -22.02
CA GLY A 473 -14.47 6.23 -21.84
C GLY A 473 -13.70 7.49 -22.31
N THR A 474 -12.71 7.87 -21.53
CA THR A 474 -11.85 9.04 -21.76
C THR A 474 -10.37 8.66 -21.62
N PHE A 475 -9.49 9.64 -21.84
CA PHE A 475 -8.06 9.58 -21.49
C PHE A 475 -7.79 10.66 -20.45
N SER A 476 -8.25 10.37 -19.25
CA SER A 476 -8.26 11.31 -18.12
C SER A 476 -6.96 11.25 -17.32
N ASN A 477 -6.41 12.40 -16.95
CA ASN A 477 -5.18 12.52 -16.19
C ASN A 477 -5.39 13.33 -14.90
N GLY A 478 -4.98 14.61 -14.85
CA GLY A 478 -5.21 15.47 -13.70
C GLY A 478 -6.68 15.72 -13.44
N ALA A 479 -7.05 15.79 -12.17
CA ALA A 479 -8.40 16.14 -11.74
C ALA A 479 -8.37 16.89 -10.41
N ALA A 480 -9.40 17.72 -10.18
CA ALA A 480 -9.61 18.42 -8.94
C ALA A 480 -11.10 18.50 -8.60
N TYR A 481 -11.42 18.76 -7.35
CA TYR A 481 -12.77 18.96 -6.88
C TYR A 481 -12.95 20.34 -6.19
N ALA A 482 -14.15 20.85 -6.26
CA ALA A 482 -14.64 21.98 -5.45
C ALA A 482 -16.16 21.99 -5.49
N ASP A 483 -16.78 22.72 -4.61
CA ASP A 483 -18.20 23.08 -4.64
C ASP A 483 -18.36 24.30 -5.59
N PHE A 484 -18.46 24.04 -6.92
CA PHE A 484 -18.42 25.07 -7.96
C PHE A 484 -19.69 25.93 -8.04
N ASP A 485 -20.81 25.48 -7.52
CA ASP A 485 -22.06 26.25 -7.50
C ASP A 485 -22.55 26.65 -6.09
N ASN A 486 -21.75 26.33 -5.08
CA ASN A 486 -22.00 26.63 -3.67
C ASN A 486 -23.30 26.02 -3.13
N ASP A 487 -23.66 24.80 -3.58
CA ASP A 487 -24.82 24.07 -3.07
C ASP A 487 -24.46 23.08 -1.93
N GLY A 488 -23.15 22.84 -1.70
CA GLY A 488 -22.61 22.10 -0.55
C GLY A 488 -22.19 20.69 -0.83
N ASP A 489 -22.26 20.22 -2.06
CA ASP A 489 -21.62 18.99 -2.47
C ASP A 489 -20.41 19.24 -3.40
N LEU A 490 -19.51 18.26 -3.49
CA LEU A 490 -18.25 18.44 -4.23
C LEU A 490 -18.40 18.00 -5.68
N ASP A 491 -18.22 18.95 -6.60
CA ASP A 491 -18.14 18.73 -8.04
C ASP A 491 -16.72 18.34 -8.47
N LEU A 492 -16.56 17.80 -9.68
CA LEU A 492 -15.29 17.35 -10.24
C LEU A 492 -14.98 18.02 -11.58
N ILE A 493 -13.72 18.41 -11.76
CA ILE A 493 -13.17 18.87 -13.04
C ILE A 493 -11.98 18.01 -13.46
N ILE A 494 -11.96 17.52 -14.70
CA ILE A 494 -11.00 16.55 -15.20
C ILE A 494 -10.34 17.06 -16.48
N ASN A 495 -9.01 17.00 -16.53
CA ASN A 495 -8.20 17.27 -17.73
C ASN A 495 -8.04 15.98 -18.55
N ASN A 496 -8.41 16.03 -19.83
CA ASN A 496 -8.40 14.89 -20.74
C ASN A 496 -7.44 15.11 -21.91
N VAL A 497 -6.65 14.10 -22.25
CA VAL A 497 -5.80 14.10 -23.47
C VAL A 497 -6.67 13.87 -24.70
N GLU A 498 -6.51 14.71 -25.72
CA GLU A 498 -7.22 14.64 -27.01
C GLU A 498 -8.75 14.73 -26.96
N GLN A 499 -9.33 15.04 -25.81
CA GLN A 499 -10.77 15.24 -25.58
C GLN A 499 -10.99 16.54 -24.79
N GLU A 500 -12.23 17.07 -24.80
CA GLU A 500 -12.58 18.22 -23.96
C GLU A 500 -12.50 17.84 -22.48
N ALA A 501 -12.14 18.81 -21.65
CA ALA A 501 -12.19 18.65 -20.20
C ALA A 501 -13.61 18.28 -19.75
N THR A 502 -13.72 17.47 -18.71
CA THR A 502 -15.02 16.99 -18.20
C THR A 502 -15.34 17.68 -16.87
N LEU A 503 -16.47 18.39 -16.83
CA LEU A 503 -17.07 18.89 -15.58
C LEU A 503 -18.19 17.94 -15.17
N LEU A 504 -18.15 17.45 -13.93
CA LEU A 504 -19.19 16.62 -13.32
C LEU A 504 -19.86 17.40 -12.20
N GLU A 505 -21.16 17.66 -12.34
CA GLU A 505 -22.04 18.19 -11.30
C GLU A 505 -22.39 17.06 -10.35
N ASN A 506 -22.12 17.23 -9.05
CA ASN A 506 -22.65 16.40 -8.00
C ASN A 506 -24.10 16.81 -7.68
N THR A 507 -24.99 15.89 -7.47
CA THR A 507 -26.40 16.15 -7.19
C THR A 507 -26.89 15.37 -5.97
N PHE A 508 -25.98 14.92 -5.14
CA PHE A 508 -26.31 14.08 -3.99
C PHE A 508 -27.01 14.87 -2.89
N GLY A 509 -26.49 16.04 -2.56
CA GLY A 509 -26.94 16.88 -1.44
C GLY A 509 -26.49 16.28 -0.09
N GLY A 510 -26.99 16.81 1.00
CA GLY A 510 -26.68 16.37 2.37
C GLY A 510 -26.28 17.55 3.24
N ASN A 511 -26.02 17.27 4.53
CA ASN A 511 -25.48 18.31 5.41
C ASN A 511 -23.95 18.32 5.33
N TYR A 512 -23.36 19.49 5.37
CA TYR A 512 -21.93 19.70 5.24
C TYR A 512 -21.41 20.84 6.15
N LEU A 513 -20.09 20.90 6.30
CA LEU A 513 -19.37 22.07 6.78
C LEU A 513 -18.15 22.31 5.90
N LYS A 514 -18.04 23.52 5.35
CA LYS A 514 -16.83 24.01 4.68
C LYS A 514 -16.02 24.87 5.66
N VAL A 515 -14.70 24.65 5.76
CA VAL A 515 -13.80 25.37 6.69
C VAL A 515 -12.67 26.03 5.93
N LYS A 516 -12.54 27.36 6.12
CA LYS A 516 -11.40 28.15 5.62
C LYS A 516 -10.60 28.69 6.79
N LEU A 517 -9.29 28.45 6.81
CA LEU A 517 -8.39 28.89 7.87
C LEU A 517 -7.56 30.11 7.45
N THR A 518 -7.49 31.10 8.33
CA THR A 518 -6.68 32.29 8.08
C THR A 518 -5.92 32.73 9.34
N ASN A 519 -4.83 33.49 9.13
CA ASN A 519 -4.11 34.24 10.14
C ASN A 519 -3.95 35.66 9.63
N ASN A 520 -4.72 36.57 10.19
CA ASN A 520 -4.79 37.98 9.71
C ASN A 520 -5.15 38.09 8.21
N ASN A 521 -6.14 37.27 7.79
CA ASN A 521 -6.67 37.12 6.43
C ASN A 521 -5.74 36.37 5.43
N LEU A 522 -4.56 35.91 5.83
CA LEU A 522 -3.70 35.07 5.01
C LEU A 522 -3.97 33.58 5.28
N PRO A 523 -3.91 32.68 4.29
CA PRO A 523 -4.11 31.24 4.51
C PRO A 523 -3.12 30.65 5.52
N VAL A 524 -3.53 29.62 6.27
CA VAL A 524 -2.65 28.90 7.22
C VAL A 524 -2.59 27.44 6.82
N TYR A 525 -1.61 27.11 6.02
CA TYR A 525 -1.38 25.74 5.55
C TYR A 525 -0.91 24.81 6.67
N ASN A 526 -1.00 23.50 6.44
CA ASN A 526 -0.54 22.44 7.35
C ASN A 526 -1.20 22.48 8.75
N SER A 527 -2.38 23.10 8.87
CA SER A 527 -3.23 22.97 10.06
C SER A 527 -4.04 21.68 10.00
N ILE A 528 -4.34 21.07 11.14
CA ILE A 528 -5.22 19.91 11.26
C ILE A 528 -6.59 20.36 11.75
N ILE A 529 -7.64 19.94 11.09
CA ILE A 529 -9.02 20.22 11.50
C ILE A 529 -9.68 18.91 11.91
N LYS A 530 -10.19 18.87 13.13
CA LYS A 530 -10.99 17.75 13.64
C LYS A 530 -12.39 18.23 13.98
N ILE A 531 -13.39 17.47 13.57
CA ILE A 531 -14.78 17.69 13.97
C ILE A 531 -15.31 16.47 14.71
N THR A 532 -16.14 16.70 15.73
CA THR A 532 -16.83 15.63 16.48
C THR A 532 -18.33 15.82 16.35
N THR A 533 -19.03 14.79 15.92
CA THR A 533 -20.48 14.70 15.84
C THR A 533 -20.96 13.54 16.70
N LYS A 534 -22.27 13.30 16.75
CA LYS A 534 -22.84 12.10 17.42
C LYS A 534 -22.38 10.78 16.76
N ASP A 535 -21.97 10.82 15.48
CA ASP A 535 -21.60 9.64 14.69
C ASP A 535 -20.09 9.32 14.76
N GLY A 536 -19.27 10.22 15.30
CA GLY A 536 -17.84 10.04 15.49
C GLY A 536 -17.01 11.29 15.26
N GLU A 537 -15.70 11.11 15.15
CA GLU A 537 -14.72 12.14 14.83
C GLU A 537 -14.29 12.00 13.37
N GLN A 538 -14.09 13.12 12.68
CA GLN A 538 -13.47 13.20 11.37
C GLN A 538 -12.25 14.11 11.45
N ARG A 539 -11.18 13.78 10.70
CA ARG A 539 -9.98 14.59 10.53
C ARG A 539 -9.79 14.97 9.06
N SER A 540 -9.31 16.18 8.80
CA SER A 540 -8.73 16.56 7.52
C SER A 540 -7.65 17.62 7.72
N ASP A 541 -6.59 17.53 6.93
CA ASP A 541 -5.45 18.44 7.00
C ASP A 541 -5.57 19.53 5.93
N TYR A 542 -5.19 20.76 6.26
CA TYR A 542 -5.30 21.94 5.39
C TYR A 542 -4.15 21.96 4.36
N VAL A 543 -4.23 21.02 3.39
CA VAL A 543 -3.27 20.80 2.29
C VAL A 543 -4.02 20.60 0.98
N PHE A 544 -3.57 21.20 -0.12
CA PHE A 544 -4.35 21.35 -1.35
C PHE A 544 -3.71 20.79 -2.62
N SER A 545 -2.43 20.41 -2.59
CA SER A 545 -1.83 19.63 -3.68
C SER A 545 -2.33 18.19 -3.58
N LYS A 546 -3.04 17.67 -4.59
CA LYS A 546 -3.72 16.37 -4.53
C LYS A 546 -3.69 15.63 -5.85
N GLY A 547 -3.86 14.30 -5.77
CA GLY A 547 -4.03 13.46 -6.93
C GLY A 547 -2.79 13.43 -7.85
N TYR A 548 -2.96 13.89 -9.08
CA TYR A 548 -1.92 13.90 -10.11
C TYR A 548 -1.83 15.27 -10.77
N GLN A 549 -0.66 15.92 -10.64
CA GLN A 549 -0.37 17.23 -11.28
C GLN A 549 -1.36 18.36 -10.94
N SER A 550 -2.15 18.22 -9.87
CA SER A 550 -3.32 19.07 -9.63
C SER A 550 -3.36 19.65 -8.22
N SER A 551 -4.15 20.70 -8.05
CA SER A 551 -4.47 21.28 -6.75
C SER A 551 -5.96 21.63 -6.64
N VAL A 552 -6.51 21.52 -5.42
CA VAL A 552 -7.92 21.78 -5.12
C VAL A 552 -8.12 23.13 -4.43
N GLU A 553 -9.38 23.56 -4.27
CA GLU A 553 -9.75 24.78 -3.55
C GLU A 553 -9.21 24.79 -2.11
N GLN A 554 -8.79 25.99 -1.62
CA GLN A 554 -8.26 26.17 -0.26
C GLN A 554 -9.36 26.22 0.81
N VAL A 555 -10.22 25.21 0.80
CA VAL A 555 -11.32 24.99 1.72
C VAL A 555 -11.39 23.50 2.05
N VAL A 556 -11.46 23.16 3.34
CA VAL A 556 -11.70 21.77 3.76
C VAL A 556 -13.19 21.53 3.85
N HIS A 557 -13.64 20.42 3.29
CA HIS A 557 -15.03 19.98 3.28
C HIS A 557 -15.23 18.77 4.19
N PHE A 558 -16.28 18.80 5.02
CA PHE A 558 -16.77 17.70 5.85
C PHE A 558 -18.23 17.42 5.54
N GLY A 559 -18.54 16.21 5.11
CA GLY A 559 -19.90 15.71 5.08
C GLY A 559 -20.38 15.37 6.51
N LEU A 560 -21.64 15.59 6.78
CA LEU A 560 -22.20 15.49 8.14
C LEU A 560 -23.38 14.48 8.24
N GLY A 561 -23.73 13.80 7.15
CA GLY A 561 -24.87 12.90 7.12
C GLY A 561 -26.16 13.61 7.58
N ASP A 562 -26.81 13.05 8.58
CA ASP A 562 -28.04 13.61 9.17
C ASP A 562 -27.80 14.70 10.25
N ASN A 563 -26.52 15.04 10.55
CA ASN A 563 -26.21 15.99 11.61
C ASN A 563 -26.45 17.44 11.17
N GLN A 564 -27.23 18.18 11.94
CA GLN A 564 -27.51 19.61 11.73
C GLN A 564 -26.51 20.53 12.44
N SER A 565 -25.63 19.96 13.25
CA SER A 565 -24.58 20.66 13.98
C SER A 565 -23.45 19.73 14.38
N ILE A 566 -22.30 20.31 14.58
CA ILE A 566 -21.07 19.69 15.07
C ILE A 566 -20.95 20.01 16.56
N ASP A 567 -20.71 19.01 17.39
CA ASP A 567 -20.59 19.18 18.83
C ASP A 567 -19.32 19.94 19.20
N LYS A 568 -18.20 19.60 18.53
CA LYS A 568 -16.88 20.21 18.74
C LYS A 568 -16.12 20.29 17.41
N LEU A 569 -15.53 21.44 17.14
CA LEU A 569 -14.54 21.66 16.10
C LEU A 569 -13.23 22.07 16.74
N THR A 570 -12.14 21.39 16.41
CA THR A 570 -10.79 21.69 16.89
C THR A 570 -9.90 22.00 15.68
N VAL A 571 -9.16 23.09 15.73
CA VAL A 571 -8.09 23.42 14.79
C VAL A 571 -6.77 23.34 15.52
N ILE A 572 -5.88 22.47 15.09
CA ILE A 572 -4.49 22.38 15.52
C ILE A 572 -3.65 23.17 14.52
N TRP A 573 -3.01 24.22 14.99
CA TRP A 573 -2.22 25.13 14.17
C TRP A 573 -0.78 24.63 14.01
N PRO A 574 -0.04 25.02 12.94
CA PRO A 574 1.34 24.54 12.69
C PRO A 574 2.32 24.85 13.84
N ASP A 575 2.08 25.88 14.63
CA ASP A 575 2.91 26.26 15.79
C ASP A 575 2.61 25.46 17.06
N ASN A 576 1.96 24.30 16.96
CA ASN A 576 1.54 23.45 18.09
C ASN A 576 0.63 24.17 19.10
N THR A 577 -0.17 25.12 18.63
CA THR A 577 -1.33 25.64 19.39
C THR A 577 -2.62 25.06 18.83
N TYR A 578 -3.72 25.12 19.59
CA TYR A 578 -5.04 24.72 19.10
C TYR A 578 -6.13 25.69 19.54
N SER A 579 -7.20 25.69 18.78
CA SER A 579 -8.44 26.42 19.05
C SER A 579 -9.63 25.48 19.02
N GLU A 580 -10.64 25.75 19.86
CA GLU A 580 -11.88 24.96 19.90
C GLU A 580 -13.11 25.83 19.71
N MET A 581 -14.07 25.29 18.96
CA MET A 581 -15.43 25.82 18.85
C MET A 581 -16.44 24.69 19.20
N LYS A 582 -17.56 25.07 19.77
CA LYS A 582 -18.63 24.14 20.14
C LYS A 582 -19.95 24.52 19.49
N SER A 583 -20.77 23.50 19.20
CA SER A 583 -22.13 23.69 18.65
C SER A 583 -22.10 24.52 17.35
N VAL A 584 -21.27 24.09 16.40
CA VAL A 584 -21.17 24.73 15.07
C VAL A 584 -22.32 24.23 14.21
N SER A 585 -23.07 25.12 13.57
CA SER A 585 -24.17 24.73 12.68
C SER A 585 -23.65 24.14 11.38
N ALA A 586 -24.38 23.18 10.82
CA ALA A 586 -24.15 22.67 9.46
C ALA A 586 -24.51 23.67 8.35
N ASN A 587 -24.21 23.32 7.12
CA ASN A 587 -24.60 23.99 5.87
C ASN A 587 -24.09 25.42 5.76
N GLN A 588 -22.77 25.60 5.96
CA GLN A 588 -22.10 26.91 5.86
C GLN A 588 -20.63 26.79 5.49
N LEU A 589 -20.07 27.87 4.96
CA LEU A 589 -18.64 28.14 4.93
C LEU A 589 -18.24 28.88 6.21
N LEU A 590 -17.43 28.26 7.07
CA LEU A 590 -16.91 28.83 8.32
C LEU A 590 -15.46 29.28 8.11
N THR A 591 -15.23 30.61 8.15
CA THR A 591 -13.88 31.16 8.15
C THR A 591 -13.37 31.32 9.59
N ILE A 592 -12.27 30.68 9.93
CA ILE A 592 -11.64 30.75 11.25
C ILE A 592 -10.32 31.52 11.13
N ASP A 593 -10.27 32.69 11.71
CA ASP A 593 -9.07 33.51 11.78
C ASP A 593 -8.36 33.31 13.13
N LYS A 594 -7.15 32.75 13.08
CA LYS A 594 -6.33 32.48 14.28
C LYS A 594 -6.19 33.65 15.21
N THR A 595 -6.12 34.88 14.68
CA THR A 595 -6.00 36.10 15.48
C THR A 595 -7.28 36.50 16.24
N LYS A 596 -8.43 35.90 15.88
CA LYS A 596 -9.76 36.24 16.43
C LYS A 596 -10.33 35.16 17.36
N ILE A 597 -9.60 34.07 17.56
CA ILE A 597 -10.00 32.92 18.38
C ILE A 597 -8.97 32.65 19.48
N GLU A 598 -9.42 32.18 20.65
CA GLU A 598 -8.50 31.75 21.71
C GLU A 598 -7.67 30.54 21.28
N THR A 599 -6.35 30.62 21.50
CA THR A 599 -5.41 29.54 21.27
C THR A 599 -4.85 29.01 22.58
N LYS A 600 -4.61 27.70 22.65
CA LYS A 600 -3.99 26.98 23.77
C LYS A 600 -2.87 26.11 23.25
N THR A 601 -1.91 25.74 24.11
CA THR A 601 -0.85 24.81 23.73
C THR A 601 -1.42 23.43 23.49
N TYR A 602 -1.16 22.86 22.32
CA TYR A 602 -1.50 21.49 21.99
C TYR A 602 -0.43 20.53 22.55
N GLN A 603 -0.86 19.47 23.18
CA GLN A 603 0.05 18.41 23.64
C GLN A 603 -0.29 17.16 22.85
N ARG A 604 0.66 16.71 22.02
CA ARG A 604 0.53 15.45 21.31
C ARG A 604 0.58 14.30 22.30
N SER A 605 -0.14 13.21 22.03
CA SER A 605 -0.13 12.05 22.89
C SER A 605 1.23 11.33 22.77
N ASN A 606 1.90 11.15 23.89
CA ASN A 606 3.06 10.26 23.95
C ASN A 606 2.59 8.83 24.21
N GLU A 607 2.04 8.19 23.21
CA GLU A 607 1.76 6.76 23.32
C GLU A 607 3.06 5.98 23.49
N VAL A 608 3.13 5.14 24.50
CA VAL A 608 4.29 4.28 24.73
C VAL A 608 4.13 3.01 23.89
N ALA A 609 5.12 2.68 23.07
CA ALA A 609 5.11 1.42 22.34
C ALA A 609 5.01 0.24 23.29
N LEU A 610 4.09 -0.70 23.03
CA LEU A 610 4.00 -1.96 23.78
C LEU A 610 5.27 -2.80 23.64
N PHE A 611 5.92 -2.72 22.48
CA PHE A 611 7.17 -3.38 22.14
C PHE A 611 8.20 -2.36 21.68
N SER A 612 9.47 -2.64 21.95
CA SER A 612 10.60 -1.88 21.41
C SER A 612 11.62 -2.84 20.83
N GLU A 613 12.36 -2.37 19.82
CA GLU A 613 13.49 -3.13 19.29
C GLU A 613 14.50 -3.41 20.40
N SER A 614 15.02 -4.64 20.41
CA SER A 614 16.06 -5.07 21.34
C SER A 614 17.38 -5.25 20.62
N ASP A 615 18.43 -4.66 21.16
CA ASP A 615 19.81 -4.88 20.68
C ASP A 615 20.34 -6.29 20.98
N LEU A 616 19.60 -7.09 21.76
CA LEU A 616 20.04 -8.41 22.23
C LEU A 616 20.23 -9.42 21.08
N THR A 617 19.53 -9.24 19.98
CA THR A 617 19.52 -10.16 18.83
C THR A 617 19.85 -9.49 17.50
N LYS A 618 20.35 -8.24 17.49
CA LYS A 618 20.55 -7.45 16.26
C LYS A 618 21.50 -8.08 15.22
N ASP A 619 22.41 -8.95 15.65
CA ASP A 619 23.35 -9.64 14.76
C ASP A 619 22.89 -11.05 14.37
N ILE A 620 21.64 -11.41 14.71
CA ILE A 620 21.04 -12.72 14.51
C ILE A 620 20.00 -12.59 13.41
N SER A 621 20.18 -13.34 12.33
CA SER A 621 19.24 -13.35 11.22
C SER A 621 19.25 -14.71 10.54
N HIS A 622 18.05 -15.15 10.15
CA HIS A 622 17.91 -16.23 9.21
C HIS A 622 18.32 -15.77 7.80
N LYS A 623 18.89 -16.65 7.01
CA LYS A 623 19.31 -16.38 5.63
C LYS A 623 18.77 -17.47 4.72
N GLU A 624 17.90 -17.08 3.80
CA GLU A 624 17.43 -17.97 2.74
C GLU A 624 18.36 -17.98 1.54
N MET A 625 18.40 -19.12 0.84
CA MET A 625 18.92 -19.18 -0.52
C MET A 625 17.82 -18.74 -1.47
N TRP A 626 18.11 -17.75 -2.29
CA TRP A 626 17.17 -17.36 -3.32
C TRP A 626 16.95 -18.48 -4.35
N PHE A 627 15.69 -18.84 -4.55
CA PHE A 627 15.24 -19.79 -5.54
C PHE A 627 13.97 -19.29 -6.22
N ASN A 628 13.81 -19.53 -7.53
CA ASN A 628 12.61 -19.14 -8.26
C ASN A 628 11.68 -20.34 -8.45
N ASP A 629 10.81 -20.60 -7.50
CA ASP A 629 9.83 -21.69 -7.56
C ASP A 629 8.96 -21.62 -8.83
N PHE A 630 8.64 -20.39 -9.28
CA PHE A 630 7.74 -20.15 -10.42
C PHE A 630 8.31 -20.55 -11.78
N ASP A 631 9.63 -20.80 -11.90
CA ASP A 631 10.23 -21.35 -13.12
C ASP A 631 9.80 -22.80 -13.39
N LYS A 632 9.46 -23.55 -12.34
CA LYS A 632 9.02 -24.93 -12.42
C LYS A 632 7.51 -25.08 -12.20
N GLU A 633 6.96 -24.36 -11.21
CA GLU A 633 5.58 -24.45 -10.75
C GLU A 633 4.89 -23.09 -10.92
N ILE A 634 4.57 -22.72 -12.15
CA ILE A 634 4.07 -21.37 -12.54
C ILE A 634 2.73 -20.97 -11.91
N LEU A 635 1.97 -21.91 -11.36
CA LEU A 635 0.66 -21.65 -10.75
C LEU A 635 0.71 -21.55 -9.21
N LEU A 636 1.89 -21.58 -8.61
CA LEU A 636 2.02 -21.37 -7.17
C LEU A 636 1.40 -20.04 -6.74
N PRO A 637 0.60 -20.01 -5.66
CA PRO A 637 0.09 -18.76 -5.10
C PRO A 637 1.18 -17.95 -4.37
N HIS A 638 2.14 -18.65 -3.79
CA HIS A 638 3.32 -18.11 -3.08
C HIS A 638 4.49 -19.11 -3.20
N LYS A 639 5.70 -18.69 -2.86
CA LYS A 639 6.87 -19.56 -2.85
C LYS A 639 6.78 -20.62 -1.74
N TYR A 640 7.33 -21.81 -2.02
CA TYR A 640 7.53 -22.88 -1.04
C TYR A 640 9.00 -23.05 -0.64
N SER A 641 9.92 -22.39 -1.34
CA SER A 641 11.33 -22.34 -0.96
C SER A 641 11.60 -21.43 0.25
N ASP A 642 10.65 -20.56 0.62
CA ASP A 642 10.79 -19.56 1.69
C ASP A 642 9.78 -19.80 2.84
N LEU A 643 9.47 -21.07 3.19
CA LEU A 643 8.51 -21.42 4.26
C LEU A 643 9.09 -21.39 5.67
N GLY A 644 10.41 -21.28 5.81
CA GLY A 644 11.14 -21.12 7.07
C GLY A 644 11.08 -19.68 7.59
N PRO A 645 11.87 -19.36 8.65
CA PRO A 645 12.63 -20.32 9.47
C PRO A 645 11.77 -21.03 10.52
N ALA A 646 12.22 -22.25 10.89
CA ALA A 646 11.73 -22.87 12.11
C ALA A 646 12.13 -22.05 13.34
N LEU A 647 11.22 -21.92 14.32
CA LEU A 647 11.51 -21.25 15.59
C LEU A 647 10.97 -22.10 16.75
N ALA A 648 11.82 -22.37 17.74
CA ALA A 648 11.41 -23.03 18.97
C ALA A 648 12.07 -22.40 20.18
N VAL A 649 11.35 -22.35 21.30
CA VAL A 649 11.78 -21.71 22.53
C VAL A 649 11.61 -22.67 23.70
N ASN A 650 12.66 -22.83 24.51
CA ASN A 650 12.63 -23.61 25.76
C ASN A 650 13.87 -23.31 26.60
N ASP A 651 13.78 -23.43 27.92
CA ASP A 651 14.94 -23.44 28.83
C ASP A 651 15.66 -24.81 28.75
N ILE A 652 16.67 -24.89 27.87
CA ILE A 652 17.41 -26.16 27.63
C ILE A 652 18.60 -26.35 28.57
N ASN A 653 19.01 -25.30 29.26
CA ASN A 653 20.14 -25.33 30.19
C ASN A 653 19.69 -25.32 31.68
N ASN A 654 18.36 -25.27 31.93
CA ASN A 654 17.71 -25.24 33.24
C ASN A 654 18.16 -24.05 34.12
N ASP A 655 18.37 -22.87 33.50
CA ASP A 655 18.74 -21.65 34.25
C ASP A 655 17.49 -20.78 34.60
N GLY A 656 16.30 -21.18 34.17
CA GLY A 656 15.01 -20.51 34.40
C GLY A 656 14.68 -19.41 33.39
N ILE A 657 15.45 -19.30 32.31
CA ILE A 657 15.22 -18.36 31.22
C ILE A 657 15.19 -19.15 29.90
N ASP A 658 14.22 -18.87 29.06
CA ASP A 658 14.08 -19.56 27.78
C ASP A 658 15.26 -19.28 26.84
N ASP A 659 15.71 -20.32 26.17
CA ASP A 659 16.68 -20.32 25.07
C ASP A 659 15.94 -20.37 23.72
N ILE A 660 16.59 -19.96 22.63
CA ILE A 660 15.96 -19.85 21.32
C ILE A 660 16.72 -20.71 20.30
N PHE A 661 16.00 -21.60 19.62
CA PHE A 661 16.45 -22.24 18.39
C PHE A 661 15.88 -21.53 17.18
N LEU A 662 16.74 -21.11 16.26
CA LEU A 662 16.38 -20.54 14.96
C LEU A 662 16.90 -21.46 13.86
N GLY A 663 15.98 -21.98 13.05
CA GLY A 663 16.28 -22.91 11.97
C GLY A 663 17.13 -22.29 10.87
N GLY A 664 17.94 -23.13 10.23
CA GLY A 664 18.75 -22.80 9.06
C GLY A 664 18.03 -23.08 7.76
N SER A 665 18.60 -22.60 6.66
CA SER A 665 18.23 -22.99 5.30
C SER A 665 19.28 -23.97 4.73
N ASN A 666 19.05 -24.47 3.52
CA ASN A 666 19.99 -25.37 2.84
C ASN A 666 21.40 -24.79 2.58
N THR A 667 21.63 -23.52 2.90
CA THR A 667 22.93 -22.82 2.78
C THR A 667 23.37 -22.13 4.06
N SER A 668 22.52 -22.01 5.06
CA SER A 668 22.82 -21.39 6.34
C SER A 668 22.62 -22.34 7.51
N GLU A 669 23.47 -22.18 8.51
CA GLU A 669 23.45 -23.03 9.72
C GLU A 669 22.28 -22.64 10.62
N SER A 670 21.64 -23.62 11.25
CA SER A 670 20.70 -23.38 12.35
C SER A 670 21.44 -22.72 13.52
N GLN A 671 20.79 -21.80 14.19
CA GLN A 671 21.37 -21.00 15.27
C GLN A 671 20.72 -21.38 16.61
N LEU A 672 21.55 -21.56 17.63
CA LEU A 672 21.11 -21.79 19.01
C LEU A 672 21.60 -20.62 19.86
N LEU A 673 20.66 -19.91 20.46
CA LEU A 673 20.90 -18.78 21.33
C LEU A 673 20.63 -19.20 22.77
N LEU A 674 21.66 -19.27 23.57
CA LEU A 674 21.50 -19.51 25.00
C LEU A 674 21.28 -18.19 25.72
N SER A 675 20.29 -18.19 26.60
CA SER A 675 20.00 -17.12 27.54
C SER A 675 21.18 -16.79 28.42
N ARG A 676 21.33 -15.54 28.77
CA ARG A 676 22.33 -15.02 29.68
C ARG A 676 21.74 -13.88 30.50
N LYS A 677 22.29 -13.60 31.63
CA LYS A 677 21.84 -12.51 32.51
C LYS A 677 21.69 -11.15 31.79
N ASP A 678 22.51 -10.90 30.76
CA ASP A 678 22.58 -9.63 30.02
C ASP A 678 22.20 -9.80 28.54
N GLY A 679 21.43 -10.85 28.16
CA GLY A 679 20.98 -11.10 26.80
C GLY A 679 21.17 -12.55 26.34
N TYR A 680 21.37 -12.75 25.05
CA TYR A 680 21.59 -14.05 24.44
C TYR A 680 23.00 -14.19 23.88
N SER A 681 23.50 -15.41 23.86
CA SER A 681 24.79 -15.74 23.22
C SER A 681 24.61 -16.84 22.20
N LEU A 682 25.01 -16.56 20.95
CA LEU A 682 25.07 -17.58 19.91
C LEU A 682 26.07 -18.66 20.28
N THR A 683 25.64 -19.92 20.19
CA THR A 683 26.49 -21.09 20.47
C THR A 683 26.87 -21.78 19.15
N ASN A 684 28.13 -22.23 19.08
CA ASN A 684 28.63 -23.10 18.01
C ASN A 684 28.31 -24.56 18.34
N ASN A 685 27.15 -25.05 17.90
CA ASN A 685 26.77 -26.46 18.11
C ASN A 685 27.20 -27.30 16.90
N SER A 686 28.21 -28.20 17.12
CA SER A 686 28.79 -28.98 16.02
C SER A 686 27.82 -29.99 15.40
N ALA A 687 26.81 -30.45 16.14
CA ALA A 687 25.80 -31.38 15.63
C ALA A 687 24.86 -30.65 14.64
N LEU A 688 24.42 -29.44 14.96
CA LEU A 688 23.58 -28.61 14.08
C LEU A 688 24.36 -28.14 12.86
N ILE A 689 25.62 -27.71 13.00
CA ILE A 689 26.46 -27.25 11.89
C ILE A 689 26.69 -28.31 10.82
N GLN A 690 26.77 -29.58 11.18
CA GLN A 690 26.94 -30.69 10.23
C GLN A 690 25.72 -30.87 9.32
N ASP A 691 24.52 -30.45 9.77
CA ASP A 691 23.25 -30.65 9.10
C ASP A 691 22.75 -29.41 8.32
N LYS A 692 23.62 -28.44 8.08
CA LYS A 692 23.32 -27.19 7.33
C LYS A 692 22.83 -27.35 5.89
N LYS A 693 22.75 -28.55 5.36
CA LYS A 693 22.19 -28.85 4.02
C LYS A 693 20.67 -28.96 4.01
N TYR A 694 20.07 -29.08 5.19
CA TYR A 694 18.61 -29.20 5.32
C TYR A 694 17.94 -27.83 5.41
N GLU A 695 16.69 -27.78 4.96
CA GLU A 695 15.78 -26.67 5.17
C GLU A 695 14.93 -26.95 6.40
N ASP A 696 15.00 -26.08 7.42
CA ASP A 696 14.34 -26.24 8.72
C ASP A 696 12.97 -25.52 8.69
N LEU A 697 11.87 -26.26 8.51
CA LEU A 697 10.52 -25.68 8.41
C LEU A 697 9.77 -25.65 9.73
N GLY A 698 10.04 -26.58 10.62
CA GLY A 698 9.43 -26.68 11.95
C GLY A 698 10.43 -27.15 12.99
N ALA A 699 10.28 -26.71 14.23
CA ALA A 699 11.10 -27.16 15.35
C ALA A 699 10.25 -27.28 16.61
N HIS A 700 10.53 -28.32 17.41
CA HIS A 700 9.75 -28.57 18.61
C HIS A 700 10.63 -29.19 19.72
N PHE A 701 10.51 -28.66 20.94
CA PHE A 701 11.19 -29.18 22.11
C PHE A 701 10.24 -30.08 22.93
N PHE A 702 10.63 -31.33 23.19
CA PHE A 702 9.90 -32.27 24.04
C PHE A 702 10.87 -33.31 24.64
N ASP A 703 10.50 -34.02 25.69
CA ASP A 703 11.30 -35.08 26.26
C ASP A 703 11.07 -36.37 25.44
N ALA A 704 11.98 -36.67 24.52
CA ALA A 704 11.85 -37.77 23.58
C ALA A 704 12.24 -39.14 24.22
N ASN A 705 13.09 -39.15 25.26
CA ASN A 705 13.66 -40.36 25.83
C ASN A 705 13.22 -40.65 27.27
N GLY A 706 12.38 -39.79 27.88
CA GLY A 706 11.84 -39.91 29.22
C GLY A 706 12.87 -39.60 30.34
N ASP A 707 13.91 -38.83 30.04
CA ASP A 707 14.97 -38.48 31.04
C ASP A 707 14.69 -37.16 31.77
N GLY A 708 13.61 -36.46 31.43
CA GLY A 708 13.18 -35.20 32.02
C GLY A 708 13.83 -33.96 31.42
N ILE A 709 14.65 -34.11 30.38
CA ILE A 709 15.27 -33.02 29.61
C ILE A 709 14.56 -32.90 28.27
N LYS A 710 14.37 -31.67 27.82
CA LYS A 710 13.75 -31.45 26.50
C LYS A 710 14.76 -31.64 25.38
N ASP A 711 14.43 -32.54 24.45
CA ASP A 711 15.15 -32.83 23.23
C ASP A 711 14.59 -31.99 22.06
N LEU A 712 15.34 -31.85 20.95
CA LEU A 712 14.93 -31.05 19.81
C LEU A 712 14.57 -31.93 18.61
N TYR A 713 13.36 -31.81 18.14
CA TYR A 713 12.92 -32.33 16.84
C TYR A 713 12.86 -31.22 15.80
N ILE A 714 13.34 -31.49 14.57
CA ILE A 714 13.33 -30.53 13.45
C ILE A 714 12.67 -31.21 12.23
N ALA A 715 11.59 -30.59 11.76
CA ALA A 715 10.92 -30.97 10.51
C ALA A 715 11.64 -30.33 9.32
N SER A 716 11.89 -31.13 8.31
CA SER A 716 12.64 -30.75 7.12
C SER A 716 11.77 -30.79 5.87
N GLY A 717 12.00 -29.87 4.93
CA GLY A 717 11.20 -29.85 3.71
C GLY A 717 11.45 -28.60 2.88
N GLY A 718 10.38 -28.04 2.31
CA GLY A 718 10.42 -26.84 1.46
C GLY A 718 10.25 -27.15 -0.02
N GLY A 719 10.70 -26.24 -0.87
CA GLY A 719 10.71 -26.32 -2.33
C GLY A 719 12.14 -26.37 -2.90
N GLY A 720 12.32 -25.84 -4.09
CA GLY A 720 13.62 -25.64 -4.69
C GLY A 720 14.30 -26.92 -5.20
N GLU A 721 15.54 -27.15 -4.78
CA GLU A 721 16.35 -28.31 -5.24
C GLU A 721 15.92 -29.65 -4.60
N ILE A 722 14.98 -29.62 -3.64
CA ILE A 722 14.57 -30.83 -2.88
C ILE A 722 13.93 -31.91 -3.78
N GLU A 723 13.36 -31.54 -4.91
CA GLU A 723 12.82 -32.49 -5.89
C GLU A 723 13.81 -33.61 -6.30
N GLU A 724 15.09 -33.23 -6.39
CA GLU A 724 16.15 -34.16 -6.83
C GLU A 724 16.75 -34.96 -5.67
N TYR A 725 16.56 -34.53 -4.42
CA TYR A 725 17.21 -35.08 -3.23
C TYR A 725 16.19 -35.36 -2.12
N GLN A 726 15.38 -36.41 -2.27
CA GLN A 726 14.39 -36.83 -1.26
C GLN A 726 15.01 -37.09 0.12
N GLU A 727 16.29 -37.34 0.24
CA GLU A 727 17.00 -37.48 1.51
C GLU A 727 16.99 -36.15 2.33
N LEU A 728 16.80 -35.02 1.69
CA LEU A 728 16.72 -33.71 2.37
C LEU A 728 15.37 -33.45 3.06
N THR A 729 14.39 -34.32 2.85
CA THR A 729 13.11 -34.28 3.58
C THR A 729 13.15 -35.12 4.88
N GLN A 730 14.26 -35.79 5.20
CA GLN A 730 14.38 -36.56 6.43
C GLN A 730 14.41 -35.64 7.63
N ASP A 731 13.44 -35.74 8.53
CA ASP A 731 13.42 -35.03 9.80
C ASP A 731 14.55 -35.51 10.72
N ARG A 732 14.88 -34.66 11.67
CA ARG A 732 16.03 -34.86 12.55
C ARG A 732 15.64 -34.78 14.03
N LEU A 733 16.28 -35.63 14.85
CA LEU A 733 16.14 -35.64 16.30
C LEU A 733 17.51 -35.43 16.95
N TYR A 734 17.58 -34.54 17.93
CA TYR A 734 18.77 -34.29 18.73
C TYR A 734 18.42 -34.50 20.20
N LEU A 735 19.06 -35.48 20.81
CA LEU A 735 18.99 -35.66 22.25
C LEU A 735 19.91 -34.64 22.96
N ILE A 736 19.39 -34.03 24.01
CA ILE A 736 20.09 -33.01 24.80
C ILE A 736 20.39 -33.57 26.19
N ASP A 737 21.64 -33.50 26.59
CA ASP A 737 22.02 -33.94 27.94
C ASP A 737 21.91 -32.79 28.96
N LYS A 738 22.03 -33.12 30.28
CA LYS A 738 21.95 -32.15 31.38
C LYS A 738 22.98 -31.01 31.32
N ASP A 739 24.00 -31.14 30.49
CA ASP A 739 25.06 -30.15 30.30
C ASP A 739 24.79 -29.30 29.03
N GLY A 740 23.61 -29.50 28.34
CA GLY A 740 23.19 -28.79 27.16
C GLY A 740 23.91 -29.25 25.86
N ASN A 741 24.50 -30.44 25.86
CA ASN A 741 25.17 -30.97 24.67
C ASN A 741 24.16 -31.73 23.78
N PHE A 742 24.21 -31.46 22.47
CA PHE A 742 23.37 -32.08 21.47
C PHE A 742 24.00 -33.30 20.85
N THR A 743 23.27 -34.40 20.81
CA THR A 743 23.65 -35.63 20.10
C THR A 743 22.64 -35.98 19.03
N ASN A 744 23.08 -36.03 17.76
CA ASN A 744 22.20 -36.42 16.64
C ASN A 744 21.73 -37.86 16.85
N ALA A 745 20.44 -38.05 17.03
CA ALA A 745 19.72 -39.30 17.20
C ALA A 745 18.72 -39.62 16.07
N SER A 746 18.88 -39.00 14.92
CA SER A 746 17.95 -39.15 13.78
C SER A 746 17.82 -40.59 13.28
N GLN A 747 18.78 -41.50 13.59
CA GLN A 747 18.67 -42.92 13.34
C GLN A 747 17.57 -43.59 14.16
N ASN A 748 17.06 -42.97 15.21
CA ASN A 748 15.93 -43.44 16.01
C ASN A 748 14.58 -43.14 15.36
N LEU A 749 14.56 -42.28 14.33
CA LEU A 749 13.36 -42.00 13.53
C LEU A 749 13.20 -43.02 12.39
N PRO A 750 11.97 -43.31 11.95
CA PRO A 750 11.74 -44.03 10.71
C PRO A 750 12.14 -43.16 9.50
N PRO A 751 12.30 -43.72 8.31
CA PRO A 751 12.46 -42.95 7.08
C PRO A 751 11.26 -42.02 6.84
N ILE A 752 11.52 -40.72 6.71
CA ILE A 752 10.54 -39.68 6.40
C ILE A 752 10.90 -39.12 5.02
N ALA A 753 10.04 -39.37 4.04
CA ALA A 753 10.24 -38.94 2.66
C ALA A 753 9.16 -37.91 2.26
N SER A 754 8.92 -36.94 3.12
CA SER A 754 7.87 -35.91 3.00
C SER A 754 8.41 -34.58 3.41
N SER A 755 8.03 -33.52 2.72
CA SER A 755 8.19 -32.16 3.23
C SER A 755 7.22 -32.01 4.40
N THR A 756 7.75 -31.74 5.60
CA THR A 756 7.02 -31.63 6.86
C THR A 756 7.21 -30.27 7.48
N LYS A 757 6.23 -29.78 8.26
CA LYS A 757 6.33 -28.48 8.92
C LYS A 757 5.73 -28.48 10.32
N ALA A 758 4.47 -28.85 10.45
CA ALA A 758 3.72 -28.82 11.69
C ALA A 758 4.12 -30.01 12.59
N ILE A 759 4.33 -29.78 13.89
CA ILE A 759 4.77 -30.78 14.85
C ILE A 759 3.99 -30.62 16.13
N VAL A 760 3.42 -31.72 16.65
CA VAL A 760 2.89 -31.76 18.00
C VAL A 760 3.33 -33.04 18.71
N SER A 761 3.68 -32.93 19.99
CA SER A 761 4.01 -34.08 20.85
C SER A 761 3.04 -34.19 22.00
N ALA A 762 2.55 -35.41 22.26
CA ALA A 762 1.75 -35.73 23.42
C ALA A 762 1.78 -37.24 23.67
N ASP A 763 1.45 -37.67 24.91
CA ASP A 763 1.20 -39.05 25.24
C ASP A 763 -0.25 -39.42 24.80
N PHE A 764 -0.40 -39.68 23.50
CA PHE A 764 -1.73 -39.94 22.91
C PHE A 764 -2.30 -41.30 23.30
N ASP A 765 -1.48 -42.31 23.49
CA ASP A 765 -1.91 -43.65 23.83
C ASP A 765 -1.81 -43.98 25.34
N GLN A 766 -1.38 -42.99 26.15
CA GLN A 766 -1.28 -43.00 27.60
C GLN A 766 -0.31 -44.11 28.14
N ASP A 767 0.77 -44.37 27.37
CA ASP A 767 1.79 -45.34 27.81
C ASP A 767 2.95 -44.70 28.61
N GLY A 768 2.99 -43.36 28.68
CA GLY A 768 3.94 -42.58 29.46
C GLY A 768 5.06 -41.96 28.65
N ASP A 769 5.16 -42.30 27.37
CA ASP A 769 6.12 -41.70 26.41
C ASP A 769 5.42 -40.70 25.49
N PHE A 770 6.08 -39.59 25.12
CA PHE A 770 5.49 -38.63 24.17
C PHE A 770 5.62 -39.10 22.74
N ASP A 771 4.49 -39.31 22.06
CA ASP A 771 4.40 -39.57 20.63
C ASP A 771 4.50 -38.28 19.82
N LEU A 772 4.65 -38.40 18.49
CA LEU A 772 4.70 -37.28 17.56
C LEU A 772 3.65 -37.42 16.44
N ILE A 773 2.93 -36.33 16.19
CA ILE A 773 2.20 -36.12 14.93
C ILE A 773 2.93 -35.05 14.14
N ILE A 774 3.23 -35.37 12.85
CA ILE A 774 4.01 -34.50 11.98
C ILE A 774 3.21 -34.27 10.70
N GLY A 775 2.80 -33.03 10.48
CA GLY A 775 2.01 -32.61 9.33
C GLY A 775 2.82 -32.57 8.03
N GLY A 776 2.37 -33.36 7.03
CA GLY A 776 2.90 -33.26 5.68
C GLY A 776 2.44 -31.98 5.01
N ARG A 777 3.40 -31.22 4.43
CA ARG A 777 3.12 -29.99 3.74
C ARG A 777 2.84 -30.25 2.25
N ASN A 778 3.48 -29.60 1.32
CA ASN A 778 3.40 -29.86 -0.12
C ASN A 778 4.33 -31.00 -0.54
N LYS A 779 3.98 -31.69 -1.63
CA LYS A 779 4.93 -32.53 -2.33
C LYS A 779 5.77 -31.64 -3.25
N PRO A 780 7.10 -31.55 -3.03
CA PRO A 780 7.95 -30.70 -3.86
C PRO A 780 7.85 -31.02 -5.34
N GLY A 781 7.70 -30.01 -6.20
CA GLY A 781 7.57 -30.14 -7.65
C GLY A 781 6.24 -30.73 -8.14
N ALA A 782 5.23 -30.84 -7.28
CA ALA A 782 3.93 -31.41 -7.65
C ALA A 782 2.74 -30.70 -6.99
N TYR A 783 2.82 -29.39 -6.84
CA TYR A 783 1.71 -28.58 -6.32
C TYR A 783 0.42 -28.81 -7.14
N PRO A 784 -0.76 -28.95 -6.54
CA PRO A 784 -1.11 -28.83 -5.11
C PRO A 784 -1.16 -30.18 -4.36
N SER A 785 -0.37 -31.16 -4.76
CA SER A 785 -0.32 -32.45 -4.07
C SER A 785 0.26 -32.29 -2.66
N SER A 786 -0.40 -32.92 -1.68
CA SER A 786 0.08 -32.97 -0.30
C SER A 786 1.15 -34.02 -0.09
N SER A 787 2.02 -33.80 0.89
CA SER A 787 2.93 -34.81 1.44
C SER A 787 2.24 -35.65 2.53
N LYS A 788 2.82 -36.82 2.85
CA LYS A 788 2.27 -37.71 3.88
C LYS A 788 2.40 -37.09 5.27
N THR A 789 1.33 -37.15 6.06
CA THR A 789 1.31 -36.88 7.50
C THR A 789 1.66 -38.13 8.30
N TYR A 790 2.46 -38.01 9.35
CA TYR A 790 2.96 -39.13 10.14
C TYR A 790 2.42 -39.11 11.56
N TYR A 791 2.10 -40.30 12.09
CA TYR A 791 2.04 -40.58 13.52
C TYR A 791 3.22 -41.47 13.88
N LEU A 792 4.07 -41.00 14.75
CA LEU A 792 5.27 -41.70 15.23
C LEU A 792 5.07 -42.13 16.68
N GLU A 793 4.77 -43.42 16.89
CA GLU A 793 4.72 -44.03 18.22
C GLU A 793 6.11 -44.08 18.84
N ASN A 794 6.27 -43.50 20.00
CA ASN A 794 7.52 -43.50 20.76
C ASN A 794 7.64 -44.79 21.61
N ASN A 795 8.84 -45.23 21.86
CA ASN A 795 9.13 -46.29 22.83
C ASN A 795 10.54 -46.03 23.37
N GLY A 796 10.62 -45.23 24.45
CA GLY A 796 11.86 -44.84 25.10
C GLY A 796 12.89 -44.19 24.17
N GLY A 797 12.47 -43.25 23.33
CA GLY A 797 13.31 -42.48 22.40
C GLY A 797 13.54 -43.13 21.06
N VAL A 798 12.81 -44.22 20.72
CA VAL A 798 12.85 -44.89 19.41
C VAL A 798 11.47 -44.85 18.78
N PHE A 799 11.35 -44.15 17.65
CA PHE A 799 10.09 -43.86 17.01
C PHE A 799 9.73 -44.83 15.90
N ARG A 800 8.45 -45.15 15.77
CA ARG A 800 7.92 -46.05 14.75
C ARG A 800 6.74 -45.45 14.02
N ASP A 801 6.76 -45.45 12.68
CA ASP A 801 5.64 -45.03 11.86
C ASP A 801 4.42 -45.95 12.06
N ARG A 802 3.37 -45.41 12.62
CA ARG A 802 2.05 -46.03 12.82
C ARG A 802 0.93 -45.31 12.04
N SER A 803 1.24 -44.37 11.21
CA SER A 803 0.27 -43.51 10.51
C SER A 803 -0.86 -44.31 9.89
N LYS A 804 -0.52 -45.40 9.16
CA LYS A 804 -1.52 -46.23 8.47
C LYS A 804 -2.53 -46.92 9.41
N LYS A 805 -2.15 -47.13 10.68
CA LYS A 805 -3.04 -47.71 11.68
C LYS A 805 -3.84 -46.62 12.40
N MET A 806 -3.21 -45.46 12.63
CA MET A 806 -3.71 -44.42 13.55
C MET A 806 -4.58 -43.39 12.83
N PHE A 807 -4.31 -43.11 11.55
CA PHE A 807 -5.05 -42.07 10.83
C PHE A 807 -5.98 -42.62 9.75
N PRO A 808 -7.14 -41.99 9.52
CA PRO A 808 -7.84 -42.07 8.23
C PRO A 808 -6.92 -41.52 7.12
N ASP A 809 -7.32 -41.68 5.87
CA ASP A 809 -6.63 -40.97 4.78
C ASP A 809 -6.88 -39.46 4.96
N ILE A 810 -5.83 -38.71 5.29
CA ILE A 810 -5.84 -37.26 5.46
C ILE A 810 -5.28 -36.64 4.19
N ASP A 811 -6.13 -35.97 3.42
CA ASP A 811 -5.72 -35.15 2.28
C ASP A 811 -5.64 -33.68 2.71
N GLY A 812 -4.51 -33.04 2.47
CA GLY A 812 -4.30 -31.62 2.74
C GLY A 812 -2.84 -31.27 2.96
N MET A 813 -2.45 -30.09 2.56
CA MET A 813 -1.14 -29.52 2.86
C MET A 813 -1.18 -28.91 4.27
N ILE A 814 -0.84 -29.73 5.28
CA ILE A 814 -0.94 -29.34 6.68
C ILE A 814 -0.01 -28.16 6.96
N SER A 815 -0.54 -27.11 7.54
CA SER A 815 0.17 -25.89 7.88
C SER A 815 0.54 -25.83 9.36
N ASP A 816 -0.39 -26.21 10.26
CA ASP A 816 -0.16 -26.24 11.69
C ASP A 816 -1.08 -27.25 12.39
N ILE A 817 -0.68 -27.70 13.60
CA ILE A 817 -1.40 -28.67 14.43
C ILE A 817 -1.20 -28.38 15.92
N GLU A 818 -2.25 -28.56 16.71
CA GLU A 818 -2.21 -28.44 18.18
C GLU A 818 -2.98 -29.58 18.85
N ALA A 819 -2.50 -30.03 20.02
CA ALA A 819 -3.21 -30.99 20.85
C ALA A 819 -4.26 -30.29 21.71
N ILE A 820 -5.44 -30.87 21.81
CA ILE A 820 -6.59 -30.38 22.57
C ILE A 820 -7.46 -31.55 23.01
N ASP A 821 -8.03 -31.53 24.21
CA ASP A 821 -9.16 -32.40 24.56
C ASP A 821 -10.46 -31.72 24.07
N PHE A 822 -10.80 -31.99 22.80
CA PHE A 822 -11.90 -31.29 22.09
C PHE A 822 -13.30 -31.74 22.56
N ASN A 823 -13.40 -32.99 22.98
CA ASN A 823 -14.68 -33.59 23.37
C ASN A 823 -14.84 -33.77 24.89
N ASN A 824 -13.85 -33.33 25.70
CA ASN A 824 -13.80 -33.46 27.16
C ASN A 824 -13.87 -34.93 27.66
N ASP A 825 -13.14 -35.85 26.99
CA ASP A 825 -13.09 -37.28 27.36
C ASP A 825 -11.79 -37.71 28.05
N GLU A 826 -10.90 -36.71 28.37
CA GLU A 826 -9.58 -36.89 28.99
C GLU A 826 -8.51 -37.50 28.06
N TYR A 827 -8.82 -37.76 26.78
CA TYR A 827 -7.85 -38.06 25.73
C TYR A 827 -7.52 -36.82 24.91
N LEU A 828 -6.29 -36.74 24.43
CA LEU A 828 -5.92 -35.64 23.57
C LEU A 828 -6.31 -35.92 22.12
N ASP A 829 -7.07 -35.01 21.57
CA ASP A 829 -7.40 -34.88 20.16
C ASP A 829 -6.40 -33.94 19.48
N VAL A 830 -6.55 -33.73 18.18
CA VAL A 830 -5.67 -32.85 17.43
C VAL A 830 -6.47 -31.94 16.50
N ILE A 831 -6.36 -30.63 16.68
CA ILE A 831 -6.90 -29.67 15.72
C ILE A 831 -5.87 -29.40 14.62
N VAL A 832 -6.32 -29.34 13.37
CA VAL A 832 -5.49 -29.27 12.18
C VAL A 832 -5.92 -28.11 11.28
N THR A 833 -4.93 -27.34 10.83
CA THR A 833 -5.10 -26.36 9.74
C THR A 833 -4.35 -26.79 8.50
N SER A 834 -4.89 -26.47 7.33
CA SER A 834 -4.24 -26.76 6.06
C SER A 834 -4.62 -25.77 4.95
N GLU A 835 -3.87 -25.77 3.87
CA GLU A 835 -4.26 -25.06 2.66
C GLU A 835 -5.31 -25.84 1.88
N TRP A 836 -6.27 -25.12 1.27
CA TRP A 836 -7.34 -25.64 0.42
C TRP A 836 -8.46 -26.41 1.14
N SER A 837 -8.40 -26.56 2.45
CA SER A 837 -9.48 -27.18 3.23
C SER A 837 -9.98 -26.27 4.34
N ALA A 838 -11.11 -26.63 4.94
CA ALA A 838 -11.54 -26.10 6.23
C ALA A 838 -10.67 -26.67 7.36
N PRO A 839 -10.49 -25.95 8.51
CA PRO A 839 -9.91 -26.54 9.71
C PRO A 839 -10.77 -27.71 10.21
N PHE A 840 -10.13 -28.76 10.73
CA PHE A 840 -10.81 -29.96 11.23
C PHE A 840 -10.14 -30.52 12.47
N VAL A 841 -10.80 -31.46 13.14
CA VAL A 841 -10.28 -32.16 14.31
C VAL A 841 -10.09 -33.66 14.02
N LEU A 842 -9.03 -34.22 14.53
CA LEU A 842 -8.79 -35.63 14.60
C LEU A 842 -9.12 -36.07 16.04
N ILE A 843 -10.28 -36.72 16.24
CA ILE A 843 -10.73 -37.22 17.53
C ILE A 843 -10.09 -38.57 17.82
N TYR A 844 -9.41 -38.70 18.97
CA TYR A 844 -8.80 -39.95 19.40
C TYR A 844 -9.82 -40.84 20.11
N GLU A 845 -10.27 -41.89 19.49
CA GLU A 845 -11.21 -42.86 20.04
C GLU A 845 -10.81 -44.30 19.75
N ASN A 846 -10.91 -45.20 20.72
CA ASN A 846 -10.62 -46.61 20.56
C ASN A 846 -9.23 -46.93 20.01
N GLY A 847 -8.23 -46.10 20.30
CA GLY A 847 -6.83 -46.27 19.90
C GLY A 847 -6.54 -45.88 18.45
N VAL A 848 -7.35 -45.03 17.83
CA VAL A 848 -7.17 -44.45 16.50
C VAL A 848 -7.75 -43.04 16.44
N PHE A 849 -7.24 -42.23 15.51
CA PHE A 849 -7.82 -40.90 15.24
C PHE A 849 -8.92 -40.99 14.19
N ASN A 850 -10.03 -40.30 14.40
CA ASN A 850 -11.16 -40.18 13.51
C ASN A 850 -11.31 -38.73 13.05
N TYR A 851 -11.53 -38.53 11.76
CA TYR A 851 -11.74 -37.18 11.17
C TYR A 851 -13.11 -36.65 11.60
N GLN A 852 -13.17 -35.40 12.01
CA GLN A 852 -14.40 -34.68 12.34
C GLN A 852 -14.33 -33.22 11.86
N ASP A 853 -15.34 -32.77 11.11
CA ASP A 853 -15.49 -31.35 10.76
C ASP A 853 -15.85 -30.52 11.99
N ILE A 854 -15.33 -29.31 12.03
CA ILE A 854 -15.81 -28.29 12.97
C ILE A 854 -17.06 -27.67 12.35
N GLU A 855 -18.23 -27.91 12.92
CA GLU A 855 -19.54 -27.55 12.32
C GLU A 855 -19.62 -26.07 11.91
N GLN A 856 -19.02 -25.16 12.70
CA GLN A 856 -18.99 -23.72 12.43
C GLN A 856 -18.04 -23.32 11.29
N LEU A 857 -17.11 -24.19 10.91
CA LEU A 857 -16.03 -23.88 9.97
C LEU A 857 -16.05 -24.75 8.70
N LYS A 858 -16.89 -25.78 8.65
CA LYS A 858 -16.90 -26.78 7.55
C LYS A 858 -17.05 -26.19 6.13
N ASP A 859 -17.69 -25.03 6.01
CA ASP A 859 -17.91 -24.34 4.74
C ASP A 859 -16.84 -23.24 4.47
N HIS A 860 -15.81 -23.13 5.33
CA HIS A 860 -14.76 -22.10 5.27
C HIS A 860 -13.43 -22.70 4.79
N SER A 861 -13.45 -23.34 3.61
CA SER A 861 -12.19 -23.75 2.96
C SER A 861 -11.33 -22.53 2.64
N GLY A 862 -10.00 -22.62 2.87
CA GLY A 862 -9.11 -21.49 2.67
C GLY A 862 -7.62 -21.83 2.82
N TRP A 863 -6.81 -20.79 2.86
CA TRP A 863 -5.38 -20.91 3.15
C TRP A 863 -5.12 -20.63 4.62
N TRP A 864 -5.44 -21.62 5.44
CA TRP A 864 -5.19 -21.58 6.87
C TRP A 864 -3.71 -21.86 7.15
N GLN A 865 -3.08 -21.06 8.01
CA GLN A 865 -1.63 -21.07 8.22
C GLN A 865 -1.22 -21.48 9.63
N SER A 866 -2.06 -21.21 10.63
CA SER A 866 -1.71 -21.49 12.03
C SER A 866 -2.94 -21.81 12.87
N VAL A 867 -2.69 -22.52 13.97
CA VAL A 867 -3.66 -22.76 15.06
C VAL A 867 -2.99 -22.59 16.39
N LYS A 868 -3.69 -22.01 17.37
CA LYS A 868 -3.32 -21.99 18.78
C LYS A 868 -4.54 -22.24 19.65
N VAL A 869 -4.29 -22.90 20.78
CA VAL A 869 -5.31 -23.27 21.77
C VAL A 869 -4.96 -22.59 23.08
N ALA A 870 -5.91 -21.87 23.67
CA ALA A 870 -5.76 -21.22 24.98
C ALA A 870 -7.14 -20.89 25.57
N ASP A 871 -7.23 -20.82 26.89
CA ASP A 871 -8.39 -20.26 27.61
C ASP A 871 -8.27 -18.72 27.60
N LEU A 872 -8.98 -18.05 26.68
CA LEU A 872 -8.84 -16.62 26.44
C LEU A 872 -9.69 -15.75 27.36
N ASP A 873 -10.85 -16.25 27.79
CA ASP A 873 -11.77 -15.50 28.63
C ASP A 873 -11.76 -15.96 30.11
N ASN A 874 -10.92 -16.95 30.46
CA ASN A 874 -10.75 -17.54 31.78
C ASN A 874 -12.03 -18.19 32.34
N ASP A 875 -12.80 -18.85 31.49
CA ASP A 875 -14.00 -19.60 31.88
C ASP A 875 -13.72 -21.09 32.13
N GLY A 876 -12.53 -21.57 31.79
CA GLY A 876 -12.01 -22.90 32.11
C GLY A 876 -12.08 -23.89 30.96
N ASP A 877 -12.63 -23.54 29.80
CA ASP A 877 -12.54 -24.32 28.58
C ASP A 877 -11.49 -23.73 27.61
N GLN A 878 -11.17 -24.46 26.55
CA GLN A 878 -10.12 -24.08 25.63
C GLN A 878 -10.72 -23.43 24.38
N ASP A 879 -10.28 -22.19 24.10
CA ASP A 879 -10.58 -21.48 22.87
C ASP A 879 -9.61 -21.83 21.76
N ILE A 880 -10.04 -21.64 20.51
CA ILE A 880 -9.22 -21.92 19.33
C ILE A 880 -9.02 -20.65 18.53
N ILE A 881 -7.76 -20.27 18.31
CA ILE A 881 -7.34 -19.16 17.44
C ILE A 881 -6.82 -19.74 16.14
N LEU A 882 -7.39 -19.31 15.00
CA LEU A 882 -7.02 -19.77 13.67
C LEU A 882 -6.51 -18.61 12.82
N GLY A 883 -5.31 -18.75 12.26
CA GLY A 883 -4.72 -17.79 11.34
C GLY A 883 -4.97 -18.16 9.87
N ASN A 884 -5.53 -17.23 9.09
CA ASN A 884 -5.77 -17.40 7.65
C ASN A 884 -5.02 -16.33 6.87
N MET A 885 -4.63 -16.60 5.62
CA MET A 885 -4.03 -15.60 4.73
C MET A 885 -4.98 -14.40 4.48
N GLY A 886 -6.28 -14.59 4.66
CA GLY A 886 -7.29 -13.55 4.55
C GLY A 886 -7.57 -13.09 3.14
N LEU A 887 -8.29 -11.96 3.02
CA LEU A 887 -8.78 -11.43 1.75
C LEU A 887 -7.84 -10.39 1.12
N ASN A 888 -6.77 -9.98 1.81
CA ASN A 888 -5.79 -9.04 1.24
C ASN A 888 -4.86 -9.75 0.23
N ASN A 889 -5.43 -10.28 -0.83
CA ASN A 889 -4.72 -10.99 -1.89
C ASN A 889 -5.39 -10.75 -3.25
N LYS A 890 -4.66 -11.04 -4.33
CA LYS A 890 -5.08 -10.76 -5.72
C LYS A 890 -6.25 -11.62 -6.26
N PHE A 891 -6.70 -12.63 -5.53
CA PHE A 891 -7.67 -13.61 -6.07
C PHE A 891 -9.12 -13.28 -5.74
N HIS A 892 -9.40 -12.48 -4.72
CA HIS A 892 -10.74 -12.03 -4.29
C HIS A 892 -11.78 -13.17 -4.22
N PRO A 893 -11.52 -14.29 -3.52
CA PRO A 893 -12.48 -15.37 -3.41
C PRO A 893 -13.70 -14.97 -2.56
N SER A 894 -14.84 -15.57 -2.86
CA SER A 894 -16.07 -15.44 -2.05
C SER A 894 -16.83 -16.78 -2.01
N GLN A 895 -17.82 -16.89 -1.15
CA GLN A 895 -18.66 -18.10 -1.10
C GLN A 895 -19.35 -18.40 -2.44
N ASP A 896 -19.80 -17.36 -3.15
CA ASP A 896 -20.43 -17.48 -4.46
C ASP A 896 -19.43 -17.69 -5.60
N LYS A 897 -18.18 -17.29 -5.41
CA LYS A 897 -17.10 -17.39 -6.40
C LYS A 897 -15.82 -17.93 -5.73
N PRO A 898 -15.82 -19.20 -5.32
CA PRO A 898 -14.66 -19.78 -4.66
C PRO A 898 -13.48 -19.89 -5.62
N LEU A 899 -12.26 -19.67 -5.10
CA LEU A 899 -11.06 -19.98 -5.83
C LEU A 899 -10.88 -21.51 -5.88
N GLY A 900 -10.69 -22.06 -7.06
CA GLY A 900 -10.45 -23.49 -7.28
C GLY A 900 -9.14 -23.72 -8.03
N VAL A 901 -8.44 -24.80 -7.70
CA VAL A 901 -7.29 -25.27 -8.43
C VAL A 901 -7.60 -26.63 -9.05
N LEU A 902 -7.31 -26.77 -10.34
CA LEU A 902 -7.39 -28.05 -11.07
C LEU A 902 -5.98 -28.46 -11.45
N ALA A 903 -5.56 -29.62 -10.99
CA ALA A 903 -4.25 -30.18 -11.32
C ALA A 903 -4.38 -31.57 -11.88
N SER A 904 -3.55 -31.90 -12.87
CA SER A 904 -3.44 -33.24 -13.49
C SER A 904 -2.06 -33.39 -14.12
N ASP A 905 -1.67 -34.57 -14.34
CA ASP A 905 -0.58 -34.90 -15.27
C ASP A 905 -1.11 -34.69 -16.70
N PHE A 906 -0.61 -33.70 -17.40
CA PHE A 906 -1.03 -33.31 -18.75
C PHE A 906 -0.05 -33.79 -19.84
N ASP A 907 0.95 -34.62 -19.52
CA ASP A 907 1.92 -35.21 -20.46
C ASP A 907 1.36 -36.40 -21.30
#